data_c21c81da99c7dfde8333d2d3fa4df693
#
_entry.id   c21c81da99c7dfde8333d2d3fa4df693
#
_cell.length_a   1.000
_cell.length_b   1.000
_cell.length_c   1.000
_cell.angle_alpha   90.00
_cell.angle_beta   90.00
_cell.angle_gamma   90.00
#
_symmetry.space_group_name_H-M   'P 1'
#
loop_
_entity.id
_entity.type
_entity.pdbx_description
1 polymer ?
#
loop_
_entity_poly.entity_id
_entity_poly.type
_entity_poly.pdbx_seq_one_letter_code
_entity_poly.pdbx_strand_id
1 'polypeptide(L)'
;MVILSGRRLQTAVFILFALAGVAFARDSFTLEQVLSAPFPTELVASPTGGRVASVFDARGVRNIWVGEPDSGGYRSRQLTRYTQDDGQEIAELTWTPDGRAVVFVRGGDFEAGGSYPNPASVPEGVEQDVWVVSVEGGAPRKLAEGHSPAVSPKGDSVAYIFKDQVWLVKLAEGAKPEQLIHDKGKDSSLRWPPDGSSLAFVSRRGDHSFVGVYNLASKGLLYLDPSVDQDFEPVWSPDSRQIAFLRLPASRDDLIFLPKRTGPPWSIRVADAASGQGREVWCAEAGRGSVFREIVADHQIFWGASDNLVFPWERDGWTHLYSVPVAGGAPKLLTPGDFEVEFVSLSPDRRQLIFASNEDDIDRRHVWWELVTSSHPTLMTKGEGIEWSPIVLSDNVTLALLHSDAQRPARLAILVAGGVIRDLAPEALPADFPAAELVTPQQVILAAADGLRVHAQLFLPKDEASGQRHPAVVFMHGGSRRQMLLGWHYMDYYHNAYALNQYLASRGYAVLSLNYRSGIGYGLDFREALGYGPSGASEFSDVQGAGLYLRARPEVDPNRIGLWGGSYGGYLTALGLARASDLFACGVDLHGVHDWNLEIQNWTPSYNPAARQDTARLAWESSPLASVKTWRSPVLVVQGDDDRNVPFAEMVRLVEALRNQGVEFQQLVFPDETHGFLRHRTWLAAYHAASDFFDRHLKK
;
A
#
# COMPACT_ATOMS: atom_id res chain seq x y z
N MET A 1 47.28 -3.31 89.50
CA MET A 1 48.57 -2.61 89.23
C MET A 1 49.18 -3.25 88.01
N VAL A 2 49.43 -2.43 87.02
CA VAL A 2 50.13 -2.66 85.75
C VAL A 2 49.36 -3.42 84.66
N ILE A 3 48.98 -2.62 83.72
CA ILE A 3 48.41 -2.84 82.35
C ILE A 3 49.53 -3.30 81.43
N LEU A 4 49.29 -4.23 80.57
CA LEU A 4 50.00 -4.37 79.26
C LEU A 4 49.04 -4.65 78.13
N SER A 5 49.02 -3.72 77.18
CA SER A 5 48.25 -3.67 75.97
C SER A 5 48.82 -4.58 74.89
N GLY A 6 47.97 -5.43 74.26
CA GLY A 6 48.31 -6.17 73.11
C GLY A 6 47.57 -5.61 71.85
N ARG A 7 48.28 -4.97 70.92
CA ARG A 7 47.81 -4.54 69.64
C ARG A 7 47.70 -5.76 68.72
N ARG A 8 46.49 -6.03 68.24
CA ARG A 8 46.26 -6.95 67.08
C ARG A 8 46.29 -6.17 65.79
N LEU A 9 47.19 -6.52 64.87
CA LEU A 9 47.24 -6.07 63.51
C LEU A 9 46.11 -6.81 62.76
N GLN A 10 45.13 -6.08 62.25
CA GLN A 10 44.16 -6.63 61.25
C GLN A 10 44.68 -6.30 59.85
N THR A 11 45.04 -7.34 59.11
CA THR A 11 45.38 -7.26 57.70
C THR A 11 44.06 -7.26 56.94
N ALA A 12 43.68 -6.11 56.35
CA ALA A 12 42.51 -6.01 55.44
C ALA A 12 42.94 -6.48 54.05
N VAL A 13 42.39 -7.60 53.60
CA VAL A 13 42.50 -8.07 52.21
C VAL A 13 41.40 -7.36 51.40
N PHE A 14 41.79 -6.42 50.54
CA PHE A 14 40.89 -5.85 49.51
C PHE A 14 40.81 -6.83 48.35
N ILE A 15 39.65 -7.51 48.19
CA ILE A 15 39.28 -8.24 46.98
C ILE A 15 38.69 -7.22 46.00
N LEU A 16 39.45 -6.85 44.97
CA LEU A 16 38.94 -6.11 43.81
C LEU A 16 38.06 -7.06 42.98
N PHE A 17 36.74 -6.91 43.08
CA PHE A 17 35.85 -7.45 42.08
C PHE A 17 35.96 -6.56 40.83
N ALA A 18 36.62 -7.03 39.80
CA ALA A 18 36.51 -6.49 38.45
C ALA A 18 35.11 -6.88 37.91
N LEU A 19 34.16 -5.96 38.04
CA LEU A 19 32.91 -6.02 37.25
C LEU A 19 33.31 -5.79 35.79
N ALA A 20 33.46 -6.90 35.04
CA ALA A 20 33.40 -6.85 33.60
C ALA A 20 31.97 -6.44 33.24
N GLY A 21 31.73 -5.14 33.09
CA GLY A 21 30.52 -4.63 32.49
C GLY A 21 30.47 -5.16 31.06
N VAL A 22 29.54 -6.06 30.79
CA VAL A 22 29.12 -6.32 29.43
C VAL A 22 28.53 -5.01 28.93
N ALA A 23 29.30 -4.25 28.16
CA ALA A 23 28.82 -3.08 27.45
C ALA A 23 27.85 -3.63 26.38
N PHE A 24 26.55 -3.66 26.69
CA PHE A 24 25.55 -3.73 25.64
C PHE A 24 25.81 -2.51 24.74
N ALA A 25 26.07 -2.77 23.46
CA ALA A 25 26.08 -1.71 22.48
C ALA A 25 24.77 -0.93 22.66
N ARG A 26 24.88 0.35 22.98
CA ARG A 26 23.72 1.22 23.15
C ARG A 26 23.10 1.36 21.75
N ASP A 27 21.80 1.08 21.62
CA ASP A 27 21.10 1.29 20.36
C ASP A 27 21.42 2.68 19.85
N SER A 28 21.73 2.82 18.56
CA SER A 28 22.05 4.11 17.98
C SER A 28 20.82 5.05 17.98
N PHE A 29 19.60 4.47 17.91
CA PHE A 29 18.31 5.14 18.01
C PHE A 29 17.24 4.18 18.52
N THR A 30 16.03 4.68 18.83
CA THR A 30 14.91 3.88 19.32
C THR A 30 13.86 3.66 18.21
N LEU A 31 12.94 2.70 18.44
CA LEU A 31 11.79 2.49 17.54
C LEU A 31 10.90 3.74 17.46
N GLU A 32 10.68 4.42 18.60
CA GLU A 32 9.90 5.67 18.65
C GLU A 32 10.53 6.78 17.80
N GLN A 33 11.85 6.84 17.72
CA GLN A 33 12.55 7.82 16.88
C GLN A 33 12.44 7.48 15.40
N VAL A 34 12.69 6.24 14.99
CA VAL A 34 12.65 5.87 13.57
C VAL A 34 11.23 5.80 13.00
N LEU A 35 10.20 5.54 13.84
CA LEU A 35 8.78 5.57 13.49
C LEU A 35 8.14 6.94 13.73
N SER A 36 8.92 7.98 14.03
CA SER A 36 8.37 9.31 14.35
C SER A 36 8.05 10.16 13.13
N ALA A 37 8.59 9.81 11.97
CA ALA A 37 8.40 10.57 10.74
C ALA A 37 6.93 10.55 10.29
N PRO A 38 6.35 11.71 9.95
CA PRO A 38 5.01 11.73 9.37
C PRO A 38 4.99 11.01 8.01
N PHE A 39 3.94 10.23 7.78
CA PHE A 39 3.72 9.60 6.47
C PHE A 39 2.69 10.40 5.66
N PRO A 40 3.06 10.96 4.48
CA PRO A 40 2.15 11.71 3.63
C PRO A 40 1.32 10.78 2.73
N THR A 41 0.01 11.03 2.67
CA THR A 41 -0.94 10.37 1.76
C THR A 41 -1.82 11.40 1.05
N GLU A 42 -2.68 10.98 0.14
CA GLU A 42 -3.77 11.78 -0.43
C GLU A 42 -3.31 13.06 -1.12
N LEU A 43 -2.25 13.01 -1.93
CA LEU A 43 -1.75 14.19 -2.64
C LEU A 43 -2.69 14.62 -3.77
N VAL A 44 -3.33 15.80 -3.62
CA VAL A 44 -4.28 16.36 -4.58
C VAL A 44 -3.98 17.82 -4.92
N ALA A 45 -4.06 18.17 -6.21
CA ALA A 45 -3.87 19.54 -6.69
C ALA A 45 -5.18 20.32 -6.69
N SER A 46 -5.11 21.58 -6.25
CA SER A 46 -6.23 22.51 -6.40
C SER A 46 -6.44 22.87 -7.87
N PRO A 47 -7.69 22.94 -8.35
CA PRO A 47 -7.99 23.38 -9.71
C PRO A 47 -7.52 24.80 -10.02
N THR A 48 -7.26 25.61 -9.01
CA THR A 48 -6.84 27.01 -9.13
C THR A 48 -5.77 27.35 -8.09
N GLY A 49 -4.95 28.39 -8.40
CA GLY A 49 -4.04 28.99 -7.43
C GLY A 49 -2.80 28.18 -7.10
N GLY A 50 -2.51 27.08 -7.81
CA GLY A 50 -1.27 26.31 -7.66
C GLY A 50 -1.08 25.66 -6.29
N ARG A 51 -2.18 25.40 -5.54
CA ARG A 51 -2.13 24.75 -4.21
C ARG A 51 -2.16 23.24 -4.31
N VAL A 52 -1.66 22.59 -3.28
CA VAL A 52 -1.78 21.15 -3.06
C VAL A 52 -2.30 20.87 -1.66
N ALA A 53 -3.00 19.75 -1.48
CA ALA A 53 -3.34 19.22 -0.17
C ALA A 53 -2.84 17.79 -0.05
N SER A 54 -2.49 17.40 1.17
CA SER A 54 -2.06 16.05 1.52
C SER A 54 -2.42 15.77 2.97
N VAL A 55 -2.57 14.51 3.34
CA VAL A 55 -2.72 14.08 4.73
C VAL A 55 -1.36 13.67 5.27
N PHE A 56 -1.02 14.10 6.48
CA PHE A 56 0.14 13.58 7.20
C PHE A 56 -0.35 12.78 8.40
N ASP A 57 0.02 11.50 8.45
CA ASP A 57 -0.06 10.69 9.66
C ASP A 57 1.23 10.88 10.47
N ALA A 58 1.14 11.60 11.57
CA ALA A 58 2.24 11.85 12.48
C ALA A 58 2.01 11.08 13.79
N ARG A 59 2.59 9.89 13.92
CA ARG A 59 2.42 9.03 15.10
C ARG A 59 0.95 8.68 15.38
N GLY A 60 0.20 8.32 14.34
CA GLY A 60 -1.22 7.99 14.40
C GLY A 60 -2.17 9.20 14.41
N VAL A 61 -1.63 10.41 14.47
CA VAL A 61 -2.41 11.66 14.43
C VAL A 61 -2.47 12.17 13.00
N ARG A 62 -3.62 12.01 12.37
CA ARG A 62 -3.82 12.34 10.96
C ARG A 62 -4.35 13.76 10.80
N ASN A 63 -3.70 14.56 9.94
CA ASN A 63 -4.12 15.93 9.65
C ASN A 63 -3.88 16.30 8.20
N ILE A 64 -4.77 17.16 7.66
CA ILE A 64 -4.61 17.74 6.33
C ILE A 64 -3.62 18.89 6.38
N TRP A 65 -2.70 18.89 5.44
CA TRP A 65 -1.74 19.97 5.18
C TRP A 65 -1.99 20.56 3.82
N VAL A 66 -1.71 21.86 3.68
CA VAL A 66 -1.81 22.61 2.42
C VAL A 66 -0.49 23.24 2.10
N GLY A 67 0.02 22.95 0.87
CA GLY A 67 1.13 23.66 0.26
C GLY A 67 0.60 24.75 -0.67
N GLU A 68 1.13 25.98 -0.55
CA GLU A 68 0.68 27.12 -1.34
C GLU A 68 1.87 27.95 -1.85
N PRO A 69 1.76 28.58 -3.04
CA PRO A 69 2.80 29.48 -3.53
C PRO A 69 3.06 30.64 -2.57
N ASP A 70 4.35 31.00 -2.40
CA ASP A 70 4.81 32.13 -1.60
C ASP A 70 5.92 32.89 -2.37
N SER A 71 6.29 34.09 -1.89
CA SER A 71 7.34 34.90 -2.47
C SER A 71 8.71 34.21 -2.58
N GLY A 72 8.97 33.20 -1.76
CA GLY A 72 10.17 32.35 -1.76
C GLY A 72 10.04 31.01 -2.49
N GLY A 73 8.87 30.74 -3.10
CA GLY A 73 8.55 29.46 -3.77
C GLY A 73 7.26 28.85 -3.26
N TYR A 74 7.33 27.94 -2.31
CA TYR A 74 6.18 27.30 -1.68
C TYR A 74 6.38 27.24 -0.17
N ARG A 75 5.27 27.34 0.56
CA ARG A 75 5.22 27.04 2.00
C ARG A 75 4.08 26.07 2.28
N SER A 76 4.21 25.30 3.31
CA SER A 76 3.13 24.42 3.80
C SER A 76 2.63 24.87 5.15
N ARG A 77 1.41 24.46 5.48
CA ARG A 77 0.83 24.63 6.81
C ARG A 77 -0.21 23.56 7.08
N GLN A 78 -0.33 23.20 8.34
CA GLN A 78 -1.38 22.30 8.80
C GLN A 78 -2.74 23.01 8.74
N LEU A 79 -3.74 22.35 8.14
CA LEU A 79 -5.09 22.88 7.95
C LEU A 79 -6.06 22.40 9.05
N THR A 80 -6.05 21.09 9.37
CA THR A 80 -6.86 20.52 10.45
C THR A 80 -6.03 20.35 11.72
N ARG A 81 -6.68 20.14 12.88
CA ARG A 81 -5.98 20.09 14.20
C ARG A 81 -6.49 18.93 15.06
N TYR A 82 -6.54 17.74 14.49
CA TYR A 82 -6.77 16.53 15.27
C TYR A 82 -5.54 16.23 16.14
N THR A 83 -5.73 15.62 17.30
CA THR A 83 -4.67 15.44 18.32
C THR A 83 -4.61 14.02 18.88
N GLN A 84 -5.44 13.10 18.40
CA GLN A 84 -5.55 11.75 18.96
C GLN A 84 -5.06 10.70 17.95
N ASP A 85 -4.35 9.69 18.45
CA ASP A 85 -4.11 8.42 17.78
C ASP A 85 -5.35 7.52 17.98
N ASP A 86 -6.44 7.88 17.31
CA ASP A 86 -7.75 7.23 17.46
C ASP A 86 -8.02 6.15 16.40
N GLY A 87 -7.10 5.98 15.44
CA GLY A 87 -7.24 5.04 14.34
C GLY A 87 -8.24 5.47 13.26
N GLN A 88 -8.73 6.73 13.31
CA GLN A 88 -9.65 7.21 12.29
C GLN A 88 -8.88 7.86 11.14
N GLU A 89 -8.98 7.27 9.97
CA GLU A 89 -8.29 7.73 8.76
C GLU A 89 -8.87 9.03 8.23
N ILE A 90 -8.06 9.78 7.48
CA ILE A 90 -8.49 10.88 6.62
C ILE A 90 -8.11 10.50 5.20
N ALA A 91 -9.09 10.44 4.32
CA ALA A 91 -8.93 9.96 2.95
C ALA A 91 -9.83 10.72 1.97
N GLU A 92 -9.70 10.39 0.68
CA GLU A 92 -10.57 10.86 -0.40
C GLU A 92 -10.65 12.39 -0.49
N LEU A 93 -9.49 13.05 -0.38
CA LEU A 93 -9.39 14.50 -0.48
C LEU A 93 -9.82 14.99 -1.86
N THR A 94 -10.72 15.96 -1.91
CA THR A 94 -11.10 16.64 -3.14
C THR A 94 -11.29 18.13 -2.91
N TRP A 95 -10.86 18.95 -3.87
CA TRP A 95 -10.97 20.39 -3.80
C TRP A 95 -12.32 20.89 -4.29
N THR A 96 -12.81 21.98 -3.72
CA THR A 96 -13.84 22.77 -4.40
C THR A 96 -13.28 23.42 -5.67
N PRO A 97 -14.09 23.62 -6.74
CA PRO A 97 -13.61 24.15 -8.02
C PRO A 97 -12.98 25.55 -7.93
N ASP A 98 -13.34 26.33 -6.92
CA ASP A 98 -12.76 27.66 -6.64
C ASP A 98 -11.45 27.60 -5.81
N GLY A 99 -11.03 26.39 -5.39
CA GLY A 99 -9.81 26.18 -4.59
C GLY A 99 -9.88 26.76 -3.17
N ARG A 100 -11.08 27.00 -2.64
CA ARG A 100 -11.26 27.63 -1.31
C ARG A 100 -11.52 26.66 -0.17
N ALA A 101 -11.87 25.40 -0.49
CA ALA A 101 -12.10 24.39 0.52
C ALA A 101 -11.64 23.01 0.03
N VAL A 102 -11.37 22.14 1.00
CA VAL A 102 -11.12 20.71 0.79
C VAL A 102 -12.28 19.94 1.41
N VAL A 103 -12.88 19.06 0.61
CA VAL A 103 -13.83 18.03 1.06
C VAL A 103 -13.02 16.75 1.27
N PHE A 104 -13.33 16.02 2.32
CA PHE A 104 -12.60 14.82 2.68
C PHE A 104 -13.48 13.85 3.46
N VAL A 105 -13.07 12.59 3.54
CA VAL A 105 -13.67 11.57 4.38
C VAL A 105 -12.86 11.41 5.67
N ARG A 106 -13.52 11.27 6.81
CA ARG A 106 -12.89 10.86 8.05
C ARG A 106 -13.66 9.70 8.66
N GLY A 107 -12.93 8.66 9.01
CA GLY A 107 -13.44 7.38 9.51
C GLY A 107 -12.82 6.22 8.73
N GLY A 108 -12.72 5.05 9.35
CA GLY A 108 -12.22 3.85 8.68
C GLY A 108 -13.23 3.29 7.67
N ASP A 109 -12.77 2.38 6.82
CA ASP A 109 -13.61 1.72 5.84
C ASP A 109 -14.74 0.93 6.50
N PHE A 110 -15.92 1.00 5.87
CA PHE A 110 -17.04 0.14 6.24
C PHE A 110 -16.78 -1.27 5.75
N GLU A 111 -16.68 -2.20 6.69
CA GLU A 111 -16.22 -3.53 6.40
C GLU A 111 -17.31 -4.61 6.56
N ALA A 112 -16.99 -5.85 6.21
CA ALA A 112 -17.88 -6.99 6.39
C ALA A 112 -18.37 -7.07 7.85
N GLY A 113 -19.68 -7.23 8.05
CA GLY A 113 -20.30 -7.23 9.38
C GLY A 113 -21.00 -5.95 9.76
N GLY A 114 -20.96 -4.90 8.90
CA GLY A 114 -21.76 -3.68 9.06
C GLY A 114 -21.27 -2.73 10.15
N SER A 115 -19.97 -2.72 10.46
CA SER A 115 -19.37 -1.82 11.45
C SER A 115 -18.10 -1.15 10.89
N TYR A 116 -17.81 0.06 11.37
CA TYR A 116 -16.56 0.74 11.13
C TYR A 116 -15.51 0.31 12.17
N PRO A 117 -14.21 0.25 11.81
CA PRO A 117 -13.16 -0.06 12.77
C PRO A 117 -13.12 0.94 13.92
N ASN A 118 -13.04 0.44 15.16
CA ASN A 118 -13.01 1.27 16.37
C ASN A 118 -11.87 0.86 17.33
N PRO A 119 -10.59 0.91 16.88
CA PRO A 119 -9.46 0.43 17.67
C PRO A 119 -9.21 1.24 18.95
N ALA A 120 -9.81 2.42 19.06
CA ALA A 120 -9.80 3.24 20.27
C ALA A 120 -10.89 2.88 21.27
N SER A 121 -11.81 1.95 20.93
CA SER A 121 -12.95 1.52 21.74
C SER A 121 -13.79 2.73 22.21
N VAL A 122 -14.08 3.67 21.28
CA VAL A 122 -14.87 4.86 21.55
C VAL A 122 -16.29 4.43 21.91
N PRO A 123 -16.81 4.79 23.11
CA PRO A 123 -18.08 4.27 23.59
C PRO A 123 -19.30 4.69 22.74
N GLU A 124 -19.23 5.85 22.09
CA GLU A 124 -20.26 6.38 21.21
C GLU A 124 -20.28 5.67 19.85
N GLY A 125 -19.28 4.82 19.59
CA GLY A 125 -19.00 4.25 18.28
C GLY A 125 -18.27 5.22 17.37
N VAL A 126 -18.08 4.83 16.12
CA VAL A 126 -17.42 5.61 15.07
C VAL A 126 -18.30 5.63 13.83
N GLU A 127 -18.18 6.69 13.06
CA GLU A 127 -18.88 6.87 11.78
C GLU A 127 -17.84 7.22 10.70
N GLN A 128 -18.15 6.89 9.47
CA GLN A 128 -17.40 7.39 8.31
C GLN A 128 -18.17 8.55 7.72
N ASP A 129 -17.55 9.71 7.70
CA ASP A 129 -18.21 10.97 7.42
C ASP A 129 -17.53 11.78 6.33
N VAL A 130 -18.34 12.44 5.50
CA VAL A 130 -17.90 13.47 4.57
C VAL A 130 -17.83 14.81 5.28
N TRP A 131 -16.67 15.44 5.23
CA TRP A 131 -16.38 16.74 5.86
C TRP A 131 -15.94 17.78 4.84
N VAL A 132 -16.00 19.04 5.22
CA VAL A 132 -15.43 20.16 4.48
C VAL A 132 -14.65 21.08 5.42
N VAL A 133 -13.48 21.55 4.95
CA VAL A 133 -12.66 22.53 5.67
C VAL A 133 -12.24 23.65 4.72
N SER A 134 -12.38 24.92 5.18
CA SER A 134 -11.89 26.09 4.42
C SER A 134 -10.37 26.14 4.42
N VAL A 135 -9.75 26.49 3.30
CA VAL A 135 -8.30 26.73 3.24
C VAL A 135 -7.87 27.95 4.07
N GLU A 136 -8.76 28.88 4.38
CA GLU A 136 -8.46 29.97 5.30
C GLU A 136 -8.34 29.51 6.77
N GLY A 137 -8.66 28.26 7.04
CA GLY A 137 -8.66 27.65 8.37
C GLY A 137 -10.04 27.60 8.99
N GLY A 138 -10.10 27.20 10.26
CA GLY A 138 -11.32 26.95 11.01
C GLY A 138 -11.53 25.48 11.33
N ALA A 139 -12.59 25.18 12.07
CA ALA A 139 -12.97 23.80 12.35
C ALA A 139 -13.58 23.14 11.12
N PRO A 140 -13.23 21.87 10.80
CA PRO A 140 -13.94 21.11 9.79
C PRO A 140 -15.43 21.01 10.13
N ARG A 141 -16.26 21.01 9.11
CA ARG A 141 -17.72 20.88 9.23
C ARG A 141 -18.17 19.58 8.59
N LYS A 142 -18.88 18.73 9.35
CA LYS A 142 -19.51 17.52 8.83
C LYS A 142 -20.61 17.90 7.83
N LEU A 143 -20.61 17.27 6.67
CA LEU A 143 -21.62 17.39 5.64
C LEU A 143 -22.67 16.30 5.77
N ALA A 144 -22.22 15.05 5.86
CA ALA A 144 -23.07 13.87 5.91
C ALA A 144 -22.28 12.65 6.39
N GLU A 145 -22.95 11.60 6.78
CA GLU A 145 -22.40 10.25 6.91
C GLU A 145 -22.27 9.62 5.52
N GLY A 146 -21.10 9.02 5.21
CA GLY A 146 -20.81 8.37 3.95
C GLY A 146 -19.37 8.59 3.47
N HIS A 147 -19.10 8.20 2.22
CA HIS A 147 -17.77 8.20 1.59
C HIS A 147 -17.85 8.54 0.09
N SER A 148 -16.70 8.49 -0.60
CA SER A 148 -16.56 8.73 -2.05
C SER A 148 -17.14 10.06 -2.52
N PRO A 149 -16.75 11.20 -1.90
CA PRO A 149 -17.28 12.51 -2.22
C PRO A 149 -16.83 12.97 -3.61
N ALA A 150 -17.76 13.45 -4.41
CA ALA A 150 -17.52 14.10 -5.69
C ALA A 150 -18.13 15.50 -5.66
N VAL A 151 -17.26 16.52 -5.64
CA VAL A 151 -17.70 17.94 -5.63
C VAL A 151 -18.22 18.33 -7.01
N SER A 152 -19.38 18.96 -7.07
CA SER A 152 -19.97 19.42 -8.34
C SER A 152 -19.08 20.48 -8.99
N PRO A 153 -18.96 20.52 -10.34
CA PRO A 153 -18.20 21.57 -11.04
C PRO A 153 -18.67 22.99 -10.76
N LYS A 154 -19.90 23.14 -10.27
CA LYS A 154 -20.46 24.44 -9.84
C LYS A 154 -20.02 24.84 -8.42
N GLY A 155 -19.42 23.92 -7.67
CA GLY A 155 -18.96 24.17 -6.30
C GLY A 155 -20.06 24.38 -5.27
N ASP A 156 -21.28 23.96 -5.56
CA ASP A 156 -22.45 24.19 -4.69
C ASP A 156 -22.91 22.95 -3.95
N SER A 157 -22.48 21.78 -4.36
CA SER A 157 -22.93 20.49 -3.81
C SER A 157 -21.85 19.41 -3.91
N VAL A 158 -22.02 18.36 -3.11
CA VAL A 158 -21.20 17.15 -3.08
C VAL A 158 -22.13 15.95 -3.26
N ALA A 159 -21.87 15.14 -4.29
CA ALA A 159 -22.41 13.79 -4.39
C ALA A 159 -21.52 12.84 -3.60
N TYR A 160 -22.09 11.85 -2.95
CA TYR A 160 -21.35 10.90 -2.12
C TYR A 160 -22.10 9.58 -2.01
N ILE A 161 -21.46 8.55 -1.52
CA ILE A 161 -22.08 7.24 -1.29
C ILE A 161 -22.44 7.09 0.19
N PHE A 162 -23.68 6.68 0.44
CA PHE A 162 -24.15 6.26 1.75
C PHE A 162 -25.08 5.05 1.61
N LYS A 163 -24.81 3.99 2.35
CA LYS A 163 -25.54 2.70 2.28
C LYS A 163 -25.64 2.16 0.86
N ASP A 164 -24.49 2.11 0.19
CA ASP A 164 -24.35 1.63 -1.18
C ASP A 164 -25.16 2.42 -2.24
N GLN A 165 -25.64 3.62 -1.93
CA GLN A 165 -26.46 4.44 -2.83
C GLN A 165 -25.93 5.86 -2.96
N VAL A 166 -26.29 6.55 -4.05
CA VAL A 166 -25.86 7.94 -4.31
C VAL A 166 -26.72 8.93 -3.57
N TRP A 167 -26.08 9.78 -2.79
CA TRP A 167 -26.66 10.91 -2.07
C TRP A 167 -26.07 12.24 -2.52
N LEU A 168 -26.74 13.32 -2.27
CA LEU A 168 -26.33 14.69 -2.56
C LEU A 168 -26.49 15.57 -1.33
N VAL A 169 -25.50 16.42 -1.04
CA VAL A 169 -25.61 17.46 -0.01
C VAL A 169 -25.10 18.80 -0.56
N LYS A 170 -25.79 19.89 -0.26
CA LYS A 170 -25.33 21.24 -0.59
C LYS A 170 -24.18 21.64 0.34
N LEU A 171 -23.19 22.38 -0.19
CA LEU A 171 -22.10 22.95 0.61
C LEU A 171 -22.54 24.09 1.54
N ALA A 172 -23.75 24.63 1.35
CA ALA A 172 -24.31 25.67 2.22
C ALA A 172 -24.49 25.14 3.67
N GLU A 173 -24.30 26.02 4.64
CA GLU A 173 -24.48 25.69 6.05
C GLU A 173 -25.94 25.27 6.35
N GLY A 174 -26.09 24.21 7.16
CA GLY A 174 -27.41 23.68 7.54
C GLY A 174 -28.17 22.93 6.43
N ALA A 175 -27.52 22.70 5.27
CA ALA A 175 -28.11 21.89 4.21
C ALA A 175 -28.35 20.44 4.69
N LYS A 176 -29.41 19.84 4.26
CA LYS A 176 -29.73 18.43 4.56
C LYS A 176 -29.39 17.57 3.38
N PRO A 177 -28.81 16.38 3.63
CA PRO A 177 -28.60 15.37 2.59
C PRO A 177 -29.92 14.89 1.99
N GLU A 178 -29.90 14.60 0.68
CA GLU A 178 -31.02 13.96 -0.02
C GLU A 178 -30.49 12.76 -0.83
N GLN A 179 -31.26 11.68 -0.86
CA GLN A 179 -30.94 10.55 -1.72
C GLN A 179 -31.19 10.93 -3.17
N LEU A 180 -30.16 10.86 -4.01
CA LEU A 180 -30.26 11.26 -5.40
C LEU A 180 -30.71 10.09 -6.30
N ILE A 181 -30.16 8.91 -6.06
CA ILE A 181 -30.42 7.68 -6.82
C ILE A 181 -30.85 6.59 -5.84
N HIS A 182 -31.79 5.77 -6.27
CA HIS A 182 -32.18 4.54 -5.60
C HIS A 182 -32.28 3.44 -6.67
N ASP A 183 -31.27 2.60 -6.75
CA ASP A 183 -31.24 1.50 -7.69
C ASP A 183 -31.07 0.14 -6.97
N LYS A 184 -30.92 -0.92 -7.74
CA LYS A 184 -30.73 -2.29 -7.21
C LYS A 184 -29.28 -2.59 -6.83
N GLY A 185 -28.33 -1.82 -7.36
CA GLY A 185 -26.90 -2.10 -7.23
C GLY A 185 -26.27 -1.51 -5.99
N LYS A 186 -24.98 -1.79 -5.83
CA LYS A 186 -24.08 -1.03 -4.98
C LYS A 186 -23.39 0.02 -5.85
N ASP A 187 -23.65 1.29 -5.53
CA ASP A 187 -23.15 2.40 -6.32
C ASP A 187 -21.71 2.79 -5.95
N SER A 188 -20.94 3.22 -6.95
CA SER A 188 -19.56 3.66 -6.78
C SER A 188 -19.10 4.55 -7.93
N SER A 189 -17.84 5.03 -7.91
CA SER A 189 -17.17 5.74 -9.02
C SER A 189 -17.96 6.95 -9.55
N LEU A 190 -18.34 7.86 -8.65
CA LEU A 190 -19.10 9.08 -8.98
C LEU A 190 -18.27 10.02 -9.85
N ARG A 191 -18.82 10.45 -11.01
CA ARG A 191 -18.13 11.35 -11.96
C ARG A 191 -19.08 12.41 -12.50
N TRP A 192 -18.75 13.67 -12.24
CA TRP A 192 -19.44 14.80 -12.82
C TRP A 192 -18.92 15.11 -14.23
N PRO A 193 -19.80 15.43 -15.19
CA PRO A 193 -19.38 16.05 -16.45
C PRO A 193 -18.87 17.48 -16.19
N PRO A 194 -18.03 18.05 -17.06
CA PRO A 194 -17.55 19.42 -16.93
C PRO A 194 -18.63 20.49 -16.78
N ASP A 195 -19.81 20.31 -17.38
CA ASP A 195 -20.94 21.25 -17.28
C ASP A 195 -21.79 21.08 -16.02
N GLY A 196 -21.58 20.00 -15.23
CA GLY A 196 -22.32 19.72 -14.01
C GLY A 196 -23.82 19.47 -14.20
N SER A 197 -24.26 19.01 -15.39
CA SER A 197 -25.66 18.76 -15.72
C SER A 197 -26.16 17.39 -15.24
N SER A 198 -25.25 16.46 -15.07
CA SER A 198 -25.55 15.05 -14.79
C SER A 198 -24.53 14.46 -13.82
N LEU A 199 -24.72 13.22 -13.38
CA LEU A 199 -23.78 12.47 -12.59
C LEU A 199 -23.67 11.06 -13.17
N ALA A 200 -22.45 10.63 -13.55
CA ALA A 200 -22.16 9.25 -13.90
C ALA A 200 -21.77 8.46 -12.65
N PHE A 201 -22.07 7.18 -12.63
CA PHE A 201 -21.73 6.26 -11.54
C PHE A 201 -21.67 4.82 -12.04
N VAL A 202 -21.10 3.92 -11.27
CA VAL A 202 -21.11 2.48 -11.51
C VAL A 202 -22.09 1.82 -10.54
N SER A 203 -23.02 1.02 -11.06
CA SER A 203 -23.95 0.20 -10.30
C SER A 203 -23.54 -1.26 -10.35
N ARG A 204 -22.94 -1.78 -9.26
CA ARG A 204 -22.53 -3.20 -9.15
C ARG A 204 -23.68 -4.07 -8.71
N ARG A 205 -23.93 -5.19 -9.44
CA ARG A 205 -25.09 -6.07 -9.22
C ARG A 205 -24.70 -7.55 -9.05
N GLY A 206 -23.61 -7.79 -8.35
CA GLY A 206 -23.06 -9.12 -8.13
C GLY A 206 -22.09 -9.52 -9.24
N ASP A 207 -22.53 -10.31 -10.20
CA ASP A 207 -21.71 -10.83 -11.29
C ASP A 207 -21.57 -9.89 -12.50
N HIS A 208 -22.27 -8.75 -12.53
CA HIS A 208 -22.20 -7.72 -13.56
C HIS A 208 -22.30 -6.32 -12.97
N SER A 209 -21.97 -5.32 -13.79
CA SER A 209 -22.15 -3.90 -13.42
C SER A 209 -22.50 -3.05 -14.62
N PHE A 210 -23.09 -1.89 -14.37
CA PHE A 210 -23.47 -0.92 -15.40
C PHE A 210 -22.90 0.45 -15.06
N VAL A 211 -22.53 1.20 -16.10
CA VAL A 211 -22.35 2.65 -15.99
C VAL A 211 -23.73 3.31 -16.13
N GLY A 212 -24.15 4.05 -15.13
CA GLY A 212 -25.38 4.84 -15.13
C GLY A 212 -25.10 6.34 -15.25
N VAL A 213 -26.03 7.08 -15.82
CA VAL A 213 -26.04 8.55 -15.87
C VAL A 213 -27.37 9.05 -15.33
N TYR A 214 -27.29 9.87 -14.28
CA TYR A 214 -28.44 10.56 -13.69
C TYR A 214 -28.44 12.02 -14.14
N ASN A 215 -29.49 12.45 -14.84
CA ASN A 215 -29.66 13.85 -15.25
C ASN A 215 -30.40 14.63 -14.17
N LEU A 216 -29.77 15.70 -13.64
CA LEU A 216 -30.31 16.45 -12.52
C LEU A 216 -31.58 17.24 -12.85
N ALA A 217 -31.72 17.71 -14.09
CA ALA A 217 -32.88 18.53 -14.50
C ALA A 217 -34.13 17.67 -14.74
N SER A 218 -34.00 16.58 -15.46
CA SER A 218 -35.12 15.66 -15.75
C SER A 218 -35.38 14.65 -14.66
N LYS A 219 -34.40 14.45 -13.72
CA LYS A 219 -34.39 13.37 -12.74
C LYS A 219 -34.46 11.98 -13.36
N GLY A 220 -33.99 11.87 -14.60
CA GLY A 220 -33.97 10.62 -15.37
C GLY A 220 -32.66 9.86 -15.14
N LEU A 221 -32.78 8.55 -14.98
CA LEU A 221 -31.66 7.62 -14.92
C LEU A 221 -31.60 6.82 -16.23
N LEU A 222 -30.39 6.76 -16.82
CA LEU A 222 -30.11 6.00 -18.03
C LEU A 222 -28.88 5.13 -17.81
N TYR A 223 -28.96 3.84 -18.13
CA TYR A 223 -27.78 2.96 -18.17
C TYR A 223 -27.19 2.93 -19.57
N LEU A 224 -25.87 3.05 -19.66
CA LEU A 224 -25.15 3.16 -20.92
C LEU A 224 -24.81 1.76 -21.46
N ASP A 225 -25.21 1.47 -22.69
CA ASP A 225 -24.85 0.24 -23.43
C ASP A 225 -24.85 -1.04 -22.56
N PRO A 226 -25.96 -1.34 -21.84
CA PRO A 226 -25.99 -2.38 -20.82
C PRO A 226 -25.70 -3.77 -21.40
N SER A 227 -24.88 -4.57 -20.71
CA SER A 227 -24.49 -5.92 -21.10
C SER A 227 -24.54 -6.87 -19.88
N VAL A 228 -24.12 -8.12 -20.09
CA VAL A 228 -23.94 -9.10 -19.01
C VAL A 228 -22.57 -8.98 -18.33
N ASP A 229 -21.72 -8.12 -18.83
CA ASP A 229 -20.33 -7.95 -18.38
C ASP A 229 -20.21 -6.95 -17.24
N GLN A 230 -18.98 -6.70 -16.80
CA GLN A 230 -18.67 -5.73 -15.76
C GLN A 230 -18.17 -4.44 -16.41
N ASP A 231 -18.96 -3.36 -16.26
CA ASP A 231 -18.60 -2.01 -16.68
C ASP A 231 -18.09 -1.21 -15.50
N PHE A 232 -16.97 -0.47 -15.68
CA PHE A 232 -16.36 0.33 -14.61
C PHE A 232 -15.50 1.47 -15.19
N GLU A 233 -14.96 2.34 -14.33
CA GLU A 233 -14.10 3.48 -14.69
C GLU A 233 -14.71 4.43 -15.72
N PRO A 234 -15.90 5.01 -15.47
CA PRO A 234 -16.47 5.99 -16.38
C PRO A 234 -15.65 7.29 -16.40
N VAL A 235 -15.35 7.80 -17.60
CA VAL A 235 -14.71 9.11 -17.81
C VAL A 235 -15.47 9.93 -18.84
N TRP A 236 -15.77 11.18 -18.49
CA TRP A 236 -16.50 12.08 -19.38
C TRP A 236 -15.61 12.69 -20.47
N SER A 237 -16.20 12.87 -21.65
CA SER A 237 -15.62 13.74 -22.68
C SER A 237 -15.59 15.20 -22.23
N PRO A 238 -14.63 16.00 -22.76
CA PRO A 238 -14.51 17.43 -22.40
C PRO A 238 -15.76 18.26 -22.71
N ASP A 239 -16.57 17.84 -23.67
CA ASP A 239 -17.82 18.49 -24.08
C ASP A 239 -19.07 17.99 -23.33
N SER A 240 -18.89 17.10 -22.34
CA SER A 240 -19.97 16.52 -21.52
C SER A 240 -20.99 15.67 -22.29
N ARG A 241 -20.67 15.20 -23.50
CA ARG A 241 -21.64 14.47 -24.36
C ARG A 241 -21.43 12.97 -24.38
N GLN A 242 -20.23 12.49 -24.13
CA GLN A 242 -19.88 11.09 -24.19
C GLN A 242 -19.20 10.63 -22.90
N ILE A 243 -19.29 9.32 -22.64
CA ILE A 243 -18.58 8.65 -21.56
C ILE A 243 -17.81 7.47 -22.15
N ALA A 244 -16.51 7.42 -21.88
CA ALA A 244 -15.72 6.22 -22.07
C ALA A 244 -15.71 5.40 -20.79
N PHE A 245 -15.67 4.07 -20.90
CA PHE A 245 -15.58 3.15 -19.77
C PHE A 245 -14.94 1.83 -20.19
N LEU A 246 -14.47 1.10 -19.20
CA LEU A 246 -13.89 -0.23 -19.38
C LEU A 246 -14.97 -1.29 -19.22
N ARG A 247 -14.89 -2.36 -20.04
CA ARG A 247 -15.75 -3.53 -19.96
C ARG A 247 -14.93 -4.80 -19.84
N LEU A 248 -15.11 -5.51 -18.72
CA LEU A 248 -14.51 -6.81 -18.49
C LEU A 248 -15.56 -7.90 -18.66
N PRO A 249 -15.25 -8.97 -19.41
CA PRO A 249 -16.14 -10.12 -19.49
C PRO A 249 -16.44 -10.70 -18.13
N ALA A 250 -17.73 -10.95 -17.85
CA ALA A 250 -18.16 -11.56 -16.60
C ALA A 250 -17.56 -12.96 -16.45
N SER A 251 -16.95 -13.23 -15.29
CA SER A 251 -16.42 -14.55 -14.92
C SER A 251 -16.98 -14.98 -13.57
N ARG A 252 -17.49 -16.21 -13.51
CA ARG A 252 -18.02 -16.81 -12.26
C ARG A 252 -16.99 -17.68 -11.53
N ASP A 253 -15.88 -17.97 -12.17
CA ASP A 253 -14.93 -19.00 -11.72
C ASP A 253 -13.59 -18.44 -11.24
N ASP A 254 -13.50 -17.14 -11.07
CA ASP A 254 -12.26 -16.49 -10.63
C ASP A 254 -12.03 -16.72 -9.13
N LEU A 255 -11.14 -17.67 -8.83
CA LEU A 255 -10.55 -17.75 -7.52
C LEU A 255 -9.40 -16.77 -7.39
N ILE A 256 -9.33 -16.13 -6.25
CA ILE A 256 -8.21 -15.24 -5.90
C ILE A 256 -6.91 -16.03 -5.68
N PHE A 257 -5.78 -15.35 -5.76
CA PHE A 257 -4.43 -15.91 -5.52
C PHE A 257 -4.03 -17.05 -6.47
N LEU A 258 -4.60 -17.10 -7.68
CA LEU A 258 -4.15 -18.01 -8.74
C LEU A 258 -3.45 -17.24 -9.86
N PRO A 259 -2.42 -17.83 -10.52
CA PRO A 259 -1.78 -17.20 -11.68
C PRO A 259 -2.79 -16.94 -12.80
N LYS A 260 -2.86 -15.69 -13.27
CA LYS A 260 -3.79 -15.29 -14.34
C LYS A 260 -3.03 -14.58 -15.45
N ARG A 261 -2.44 -15.36 -16.37
CA ARG A 261 -1.64 -14.86 -17.50
C ARG A 261 -2.46 -14.51 -18.73
N THR A 262 -3.59 -15.18 -18.91
CA THR A 262 -4.51 -14.98 -20.04
C THR A 262 -5.95 -15.14 -19.56
N GLY A 263 -6.88 -14.51 -20.27
CA GLY A 263 -8.31 -14.56 -19.97
C GLY A 263 -9.14 -14.13 -21.18
N PRO A 264 -10.46 -13.99 -21.04
CA PRO A 264 -11.28 -13.33 -22.04
C PRO A 264 -10.83 -11.88 -22.22
N PRO A 265 -10.70 -11.38 -23.47
CA PRO A 265 -10.27 -10.02 -23.72
C PRO A 265 -11.24 -8.97 -23.16
N TRP A 266 -10.68 -7.95 -22.54
CA TRP A 266 -11.39 -6.75 -22.08
C TRP A 266 -11.46 -5.69 -23.18
N SER A 267 -12.37 -4.71 -23.04
CA SER A 267 -12.57 -3.68 -24.06
C SER A 267 -12.81 -2.29 -23.48
N ILE A 268 -12.63 -1.28 -24.33
CA ILE A 268 -12.99 0.12 -24.10
C ILE A 268 -14.26 0.44 -24.87
N ARG A 269 -15.26 0.97 -24.17
CA ARG A 269 -16.55 1.40 -24.72
C ARG A 269 -16.65 2.92 -24.66
N VAL A 270 -17.37 3.50 -25.63
CA VAL A 270 -17.79 4.92 -25.58
C VAL A 270 -19.28 4.97 -25.87
N ALA A 271 -20.03 5.66 -25.02
CA ALA A 271 -21.47 5.83 -25.17
C ALA A 271 -21.86 7.32 -25.18
N ASP A 272 -22.90 7.63 -25.93
CA ASP A 272 -23.57 8.92 -25.91
C ASP A 272 -24.40 9.04 -24.63
N ALA A 273 -24.13 10.08 -23.84
CA ALA A 273 -24.73 10.25 -22.51
C ALA A 273 -26.22 10.57 -22.52
N ALA A 274 -26.78 11.04 -23.64
CA ALA A 274 -28.19 11.39 -23.78
C ALA A 274 -29.04 10.21 -24.24
N SER A 275 -28.53 9.38 -25.15
CA SER A 275 -29.26 8.23 -25.71
C SER A 275 -28.90 6.90 -25.06
N GLY A 276 -27.76 6.80 -24.38
CA GLY A 276 -27.24 5.58 -23.80
C GLY A 276 -26.65 4.61 -24.84
N GLN A 277 -26.66 4.96 -26.12
CA GLN A 277 -26.11 4.10 -27.17
C GLN A 277 -24.58 4.09 -27.14
N GLY A 278 -24.00 2.91 -27.02
CA GLY A 278 -22.57 2.70 -26.95
C GLY A 278 -22.00 1.93 -28.12
N ARG A 279 -20.69 2.01 -28.27
CA ARG A 279 -19.90 1.22 -29.22
C ARG A 279 -18.58 0.81 -28.63
N GLU A 280 -18.02 -0.26 -29.12
CA GLU A 280 -16.64 -0.63 -28.82
C GLU A 280 -15.70 0.30 -29.60
N VAL A 281 -14.70 0.84 -28.89
CA VAL A 281 -13.63 1.64 -29.47
C VAL A 281 -12.40 0.79 -29.72
N TRP A 282 -12.13 -0.12 -28.79
CA TRP A 282 -10.98 -1.00 -28.84
C TRP A 282 -11.23 -2.22 -27.95
N CYS A 283 -10.60 -3.34 -28.31
CA CYS A 283 -10.63 -4.59 -27.55
C CYS A 283 -9.22 -5.17 -27.47
N ALA A 284 -8.85 -5.72 -26.32
CA ALA A 284 -7.58 -6.40 -26.13
C ALA A 284 -7.48 -7.66 -27.04
N GLU A 285 -6.26 -8.00 -27.43
CA GLU A 285 -6.00 -9.23 -28.19
C GLU A 285 -6.11 -10.45 -27.26
N ALA A 286 -6.47 -11.61 -27.79
CA ALA A 286 -6.44 -12.85 -27.04
C ALA A 286 -4.99 -13.25 -26.69
N GLY A 287 -4.80 -13.86 -25.53
CA GLY A 287 -3.48 -14.27 -25.06
C GLY A 287 -2.89 -13.28 -24.05
N ARG A 288 -1.59 -12.99 -24.14
CA ARG A 288 -0.91 -12.04 -23.23
C ARG A 288 -1.54 -10.66 -23.37
N GLY A 289 -1.85 -10.01 -22.23
CA GLY A 289 -2.55 -8.74 -22.18
C GLY A 289 -4.08 -8.83 -22.32
N SER A 290 -4.67 -10.03 -22.47
CA SER A 290 -6.13 -10.20 -22.47
C SER A 290 -6.76 -10.02 -21.07
N VAL A 291 -5.97 -10.15 -20.00
CA VAL A 291 -6.40 -9.83 -18.63
C VAL A 291 -6.16 -8.34 -18.39
N PHE A 292 -7.19 -7.63 -17.93
CA PHE A 292 -7.01 -6.25 -17.50
C PHE A 292 -6.12 -6.18 -16.26
N ARG A 293 -5.16 -5.27 -16.28
CA ARG A 293 -4.28 -5.00 -15.15
C ARG A 293 -4.41 -3.54 -14.76
N GLU A 294 -4.87 -3.30 -13.53
CA GLU A 294 -4.92 -1.98 -12.94
C GLU A 294 -3.52 -1.44 -12.65
N ILE A 295 -3.37 -0.14 -12.80
CA ILE A 295 -2.20 0.62 -12.34
C ILE A 295 -2.55 1.39 -11.06
N VAL A 296 -1.54 1.83 -10.32
CA VAL A 296 -1.76 2.75 -9.21
C VAL A 296 -2.03 4.14 -9.79
N ALA A 297 -3.29 4.54 -9.86
CA ALA A 297 -3.75 5.83 -10.38
C ALA A 297 -5.18 6.11 -9.93
N ASP A 298 -5.60 7.39 -9.92
CA ASP A 298 -6.99 7.77 -9.61
C ASP A 298 -7.98 7.27 -10.68
N HIS A 299 -7.49 7.02 -11.89
CA HIS A 299 -8.26 6.52 -13.02
C HIS A 299 -7.49 5.47 -13.80
N GLN A 300 -8.21 4.50 -14.35
CA GLN A 300 -7.64 3.48 -15.23
C GLN A 300 -7.76 3.86 -16.73
N ILE A 301 -8.58 4.85 -17.04
CA ILE A 301 -8.74 5.39 -18.38
C ILE A 301 -8.77 6.92 -18.31
N PHE A 302 -8.06 7.58 -19.24
CA PHE A 302 -7.97 9.04 -19.29
C PHE A 302 -8.44 9.54 -20.63
N TRP A 303 -9.33 10.54 -20.64
CA TRP A 303 -9.73 11.23 -21.86
C TRP A 303 -8.75 12.37 -22.13
N GLY A 304 -7.73 12.09 -22.93
CA GLY A 304 -6.68 13.04 -23.26
C GLY A 304 -7.08 14.03 -24.38
N ALA A 305 -6.21 14.99 -24.65
CA ALA A 305 -6.37 15.96 -25.73
C ALA A 305 -6.47 15.26 -27.09
N SER A 306 -7.09 15.95 -28.07
CA SER A 306 -7.31 15.46 -29.44
C SER A 306 -8.10 14.16 -29.49
N ASP A 307 -9.05 14.00 -28.57
CA ASP A 307 -9.94 12.81 -28.48
C ASP A 307 -9.18 11.48 -28.47
N ASN A 308 -8.14 11.38 -27.64
CA ASN A 308 -7.43 10.13 -27.39
C ASN A 308 -7.80 9.60 -25.99
N LEU A 309 -8.06 8.30 -25.92
CA LEU A 309 -8.20 7.58 -24.66
C LEU A 309 -6.88 6.91 -24.32
N VAL A 310 -6.38 7.17 -23.12
CA VAL A 310 -5.16 6.55 -22.59
C VAL A 310 -5.54 5.51 -21.55
N PHE A 311 -4.86 4.37 -21.57
CA PHE A 311 -5.18 3.23 -20.71
C PHE A 311 -3.95 2.34 -20.49
N PRO A 312 -3.89 1.56 -19.39
CA PRO A 312 -2.85 0.57 -19.18
C PRO A 312 -3.11 -0.70 -19.99
N TRP A 313 -2.05 -1.28 -20.55
CA TRP A 313 -2.12 -2.59 -21.21
C TRP A 313 -0.80 -3.33 -21.08
N GLU A 314 -0.90 -4.63 -20.80
CA GLU A 314 0.25 -5.52 -20.55
C GLU A 314 0.51 -6.48 -21.72
N ARG A 315 0.49 -5.99 -22.95
CA ARG A 315 0.59 -6.78 -24.17
C ARG A 315 1.90 -7.57 -24.29
N ASP A 316 3.01 -6.95 -23.94
CA ASP A 316 4.36 -7.50 -24.05
C ASP A 316 4.88 -8.15 -22.76
N GLY A 317 4.10 -8.09 -21.69
CA GLY A 317 4.45 -8.61 -20.37
C GLY A 317 4.91 -7.56 -19.38
N TRP A 318 4.85 -6.29 -19.78
CA TRP A 318 5.07 -5.13 -18.93
C TRP A 318 3.84 -4.23 -18.96
N THR A 319 3.52 -3.60 -17.84
CA THR A 319 2.39 -2.68 -17.76
C THR A 319 2.77 -1.33 -18.32
N HIS A 320 2.26 -1.03 -19.52
CA HIS A 320 2.53 0.19 -20.26
C HIS A 320 1.29 1.03 -20.46
N LEU A 321 1.49 2.33 -20.78
CA LEU A 321 0.43 3.20 -21.26
C LEU A 321 0.30 3.11 -22.78
N TYR A 322 -0.94 3.00 -23.22
CA TYR A 322 -1.34 3.05 -24.64
C TYR A 322 -2.35 4.16 -24.86
N SER A 323 -2.43 4.67 -26.06
CA SER A 323 -3.50 5.58 -26.48
C SER A 323 -4.22 5.06 -27.72
N VAL A 324 -5.53 5.30 -27.79
CA VAL A 324 -6.37 5.00 -28.94
C VAL A 324 -7.27 6.20 -29.23
N PRO A 325 -7.47 6.61 -30.52
CA PRO A 325 -8.46 7.64 -30.84
C PRO A 325 -9.86 7.21 -30.40
N VAL A 326 -10.68 8.13 -29.89
CA VAL A 326 -12.09 7.87 -29.55
C VAL A 326 -12.86 7.31 -30.74
N ALA A 327 -12.49 7.69 -31.99
CA ALA A 327 -13.06 7.13 -33.19
C ALA A 327 -12.76 5.65 -33.44
N GLY A 328 -11.83 5.08 -32.66
CA GLY A 328 -11.30 3.72 -32.86
C GLY A 328 -10.03 3.70 -33.69
N GLY A 329 -9.40 2.54 -33.77
CA GLY A 329 -8.16 2.33 -34.52
C GLY A 329 -7.13 1.49 -33.79
N ALA A 330 -5.92 1.42 -34.32
CA ALA A 330 -4.82 0.70 -33.67
C ALA A 330 -4.32 1.49 -32.45
N PRO A 331 -4.10 0.83 -31.29
CA PRO A 331 -3.54 1.48 -30.12
C PRO A 331 -2.06 1.82 -30.36
N LYS A 332 -1.64 2.96 -29.84
CA LYS A 332 -0.26 3.42 -29.85
C LYS A 332 0.37 3.19 -28.48
N LEU A 333 1.50 2.48 -28.43
CA LEU A 333 2.31 2.33 -27.23
C LEU A 333 3.00 3.67 -26.92
N LEU A 334 2.77 4.20 -25.72
CA LEU A 334 3.35 5.48 -25.27
C LEU A 334 4.65 5.30 -24.48
N THR A 335 4.77 4.21 -23.73
CA THR A 335 5.88 3.96 -22.79
C THR A 335 6.60 2.64 -23.13
N PRO A 336 7.36 2.59 -24.24
CA PRO A 336 8.01 1.36 -24.69
C PRO A 336 9.25 1.03 -23.84
N GLY A 337 9.47 -0.24 -23.45
CA GLY A 337 10.65 -0.69 -22.72
C GLY A 337 10.36 -1.92 -21.85
N ASP A 338 11.37 -2.38 -21.10
CA ASP A 338 11.25 -3.48 -20.15
C ASP A 338 11.07 -2.93 -18.72
N PHE A 339 9.95 -2.27 -18.46
CA PHE A 339 9.64 -1.63 -17.17
C PHE A 339 8.12 -1.53 -16.92
N GLU A 340 7.72 -1.26 -15.70
CA GLU A 340 6.33 -1.06 -15.31
C GLU A 340 6.04 0.42 -15.02
N VAL A 341 4.84 0.88 -15.44
CA VAL A 341 4.31 2.21 -15.15
C VAL A 341 3.40 2.14 -13.93
N GLU A 342 3.56 3.10 -13.01
CA GLU A 342 2.73 3.29 -11.83
C GLU A 342 2.44 4.79 -11.62
N PHE A 343 1.47 5.13 -10.78
CA PHE A 343 1.15 6.49 -10.34
C PHE A 343 0.94 7.49 -11.49
N VAL A 344 0.01 7.17 -12.37
CA VAL A 344 -0.27 7.97 -13.56
C VAL A 344 -1.24 9.11 -13.24
N SER A 345 -0.93 10.31 -13.70
CA SER A 345 -1.82 11.47 -13.70
C SER A 345 -1.85 12.15 -15.07
N LEU A 346 -2.96 12.82 -15.37
CA LEU A 346 -3.14 13.61 -16.58
C LEU A 346 -3.05 15.12 -16.23
N SER A 347 -2.32 15.90 -17.03
CA SER A 347 -2.24 17.36 -16.85
C SER A 347 -3.63 18.00 -16.97
N PRO A 348 -3.89 19.17 -16.31
CA PRO A 348 -5.17 19.87 -16.41
C PRO A 348 -5.59 20.23 -17.85
N ASP A 349 -4.64 20.50 -18.75
CA ASP A 349 -4.89 20.73 -20.18
C ASP A 349 -5.06 19.46 -21.00
N ARG A 350 -4.98 18.28 -20.35
CA ARG A 350 -5.16 16.92 -20.91
C ARG A 350 -4.15 16.52 -21.99
N ARG A 351 -3.01 17.20 -22.08
CA ARG A 351 -1.99 16.93 -23.11
C ARG A 351 -0.88 16.02 -22.66
N GLN A 352 -0.58 16.01 -21.35
CA GLN A 352 0.58 15.34 -20.79
C GLN A 352 0.15 14.30 -19.76
N LEU A 353 0.81 13.17 -19.83
CA LEU A 353 0.79 12.13 -18.80
C LEU A 353 2.06 12.29 -17.97
N ILE A 354 1.90 12.26 -16.67
CA ILE A 354 3.00 12.21 -15.74
C ILE A 354 2.86 10.91 -14.96
N PHE A 355 3.94 10.17 -14.82
CA PHE A 355 3.90 8.85 -14.19
C PHE A 355 5.21 8.52 -13.49
N ALA A 356 5.17 7.58 -12.58
CA ALA A 356 6.34 6.93 -12.02
C ALA A 356 6.60 5.61 -12.73
N SER A 357 7.87 5.24 -12.89
CA SER A 357 8.24 3.93 -13.42
C SER A 357 9.58 3.46 -12.85
N ASN A 358 9.87 2.17 -13.03
CA ASN A 358 11.16 1.56 -12.71
C ASN A 358 12.08 1.44 -13.95
N GLU A 359 11.85 2.24 -14.97
CA GLU A 359 12.75 2.37 -16.12
C GLU A 359 14.13 2.83 -15.66
N ASP A 360 15.21 2.21 -16.19
CA ASP A 360 16.61 2.44 -15.86
C ASP A 360 17.06 2.04 -14.43
N ASP A 361 16.14 1.91 -13.46
CA ASP A 361 16.44 1.39 -12.12
C ASP A 361 15.27 0.55 -11.59
N ILE A 362 15.36 -0.75 -11.78
CA ILE A 362 14.28 -1.70 -11.48
C ILE A 362 13.86 -1.71 -10.00
N ASP A 363 14.75 -1.32 -9.08
CA ASP A 363 14.52 -1.33 -7.62
C ASP A 363 14.22 0.07 -7.05
N ARG A 364 13.94 1.06 -7.92
CA ARG A 364 13.46 2.40 -7.57
C ARG A 364 12.28 2.83 -8.44
N ARG A 365 11.78 4.04 -8.20
CA ARG A 365 10.77 4.72 -9.02
C ARG A 365 11.24 6.13 -9.30
N HIS A 366 11.19 6.51 -10.58
CA HIS A 366 11.46 7.88 -11.02
C HIS A 366 10.28 8.44 -11.79
N VAL A 367 10.15 9.78 -11.79
CA VAL A 367 9.07 10.49 -12.49
C VAL A 367 9.45 10.76 -13.93
N TRP A 368 8.51 10.48 -14.81
CA TRP A 368 8.58 10.68 -16.25
C TRP A 368 7.37 11.48 -16.72
N TRP A 369 7.48 12.09 -17.87
CA TRP A 369 6.34 12.68 -18.56
C TRP A 369 6.33 12.31 -20.04
N GLU A 370 5.12 12.29 -20.64
CA GLU A 370 4.90 11.96 -22.04
C GLU A 370 3.66 12.68 -22.57
N LEU A 371 3.64 13.03 -23.86
CA LEU A 371 2.42 13.52 -24.52
C LEU A 371 1.47 12.35 -24.78
N VAL A 372 0.15 12.58 -24.66
CA VAL A 372 -0.88 11.56 -24.95
C VAL A 372 -0.84 11.04 -26.39
N THR A 373 -0.05 11.65 -27.27
CA THR A 373 0.10 11.30 -28.68
C THR A 373 1.53 10.95 -29.09
N SER A 374 2.50 10.96 -28.18
CA SER A 374 3.91 10.64 -28.44
C SER A 374 4.27 9.24 -27.93
N SER A 375 5.51 8.80 -28.09
CA SER A 375 6.08 7.56 -27.55
C SER A 375 7.55 7.72 -27.24
N HIS A 376 7.89 8.88 -26.67
CA HIS A 376 9.24 9.24 -26.26
C HIS A 376 9.22 9.85 -24.86
N PRO A 377 9.00 9.01 -23.83
CA PRO A 377 8.98 9.49 -22.44
C PRO A 377 10.24 10.27 -22.08
N THR A 378 10.08 11.28 -21.27
CA THR A 378 11.18 12.13 -20.81
C THR A 378 11.33 11.99 -19.30
N LEU A 379 12.52 11.63 -18.86
CA LEU A 379 12.89 11.51 -17.45
C LEU A 379 12.90 12.88 -16.77
N MET A 380 12.24 13.01 -15.64
CA MET A 380 12.16 14.24 -14.85
C MET A 380 12.98 14.19 -13.57
N THR A 381 13.03 13.03 -12.91
CA THR A 381 13.79 12.82 -11.68
C THR A 381 14.78 11.67 -11.86
N LYS A 382 15.88 11.67 -11.10
CA LYS A 382 16.94 10.66 -11.20
C LYS A 382 17.74 10.59 -9.90
N GLY A 383 18.56 9.57 -9.77
CA GLY A 383 19.50 9.41 -8.66
C GLY A 383 19.09 8.28 -7.72
N GLU A 384 19.33 8.45 -6.43
CA GLU A 384 19.07 7.41 -5.42
C GLU A 384 17.71 7.59 -4.72
N GLY A 385 16.91 8.55 -5.15
CA GLY A 385 15.55 8.80 -4.65
C GLY A 385 14.53 7.78 -5.16
N ILE A 386 13.37 7.82 -4.55
CA ILE A 386 12.14 7.11 -4.95
C ILE A 386 11.05 8.16 -5.02
N GLU A 387 10.46 8.38 -6.19
CA GLU A 387 9.43 9.39 -6.41
C GLU A 387 8.15 8.73 -6.91
N TRP A 388 7.00 9.15 -6.35
CA TRP A 388 5.69 8.61 -6.70
C TRP A 388 4.58 9.66 -6.57
N SER A 389 3.36 9.29 -6.99
CA SER A 389 2.18 10.14 -7.00
C SER A 389 2.42 11.53 -7.61
N PRO A 390 3.06 11.63 -8.79
CA PRO A 390 3.29 12.94 -9.41
C PRO A 390 1.98 13.52 -9.94
N ILE A 391 1.73 14.81 -9.64
CA ILE A 391 0.56 15.55 -10.14
C ILE A 391 0.99 16.90 -10.72
N VAL A 392 0.31 17.32 -11.79
CA VAL A 392 0.52 18.64 -12.40
C VAL A 392 -0.41 19.66 -11.77
N LEU A 393 0.12 20.82 -11.39
CA LEU A 393 -0.69 21.88 -10.81
C LEU A 393 -1.47 22.66 -11.88
N SER A 394 -2.35 23.55 -11.44
CA SER A 394 -3.25 24.33 -12.30
C SER A 394 -2.56 25.21 -13.34
N ASP A 395 -1.24 25.43 -13.25
CA ASP A 395 -0.43 26.17 -14.22
C ASP A 395 0.06 25.29 -15.40
N ASN A 396 -0.21 24.00 -15.41
CA ASN A 396 0.25 22.97 -16.36
C ASN A 396 1.78 22.83 -16.47
N VAL A 397 2.53 23.29 -15.48
CA VAL A 397 4.01 23.30 -15.49
C VAL A 397 4.59 22.77 -14.19
N THR A 398 4.09 23.25 -13.07
CA THR A 398 4.58 22.87 -11.74
C THR A 398 4.08 21.47 -11.37
N LEU A 399 4.98 20.65 -10.87
CA LEU A 399 4.66 19.31 -10.39
C LEU A 399 4.78 19.24 -8.88
N ALA A 400 3.82 18.59 -8.24
CA ALA A 400 3.96 18.10 -6.88
C ALA A 400 4.12 16.59 -6.92
N LEU A 401 4.82 16.03 -5.94
CA LEU A 401 5.08 14.60 -5.83
C LEU A 401 5.37 14.21 -4.37
N LEU A 402 5.32 12.94 -4.12
CA LEU A 402 5.86 12.33 -2.90
C LEU A 402 7.21 11.72 -3.22
N HIS A 403 8.14 11.77 -2.27
CA HIS A 403 9.48 11.20 -2.47
C HIS A 403 10.12 10.72 -1.17
N SER A 404 11.08 9.82 -1.30
CA SER A 404 11.90 9.30 -0.22
C SER A 404 13.31 8.94 -0.73
N ASP A 405 14.17 8.49 0.17
CA ASP A 405 15.43 7.85 -0.16
C ASP A 405 15.80 6.82 0.93
N ALA A 406 17.01 6.31 0.94
CA ALA A 406 17.42 5.30 1.91
C ALA A 406 17.45 5.81 3.36
N GLN A 407 17.72 7.10 3.57
CA GLN A 407 17.92 7.71 4.90
C GLN A 407 16.80 8.69 5.29
N ARG A 408 16.03 9.16 4.33
CA ARG A 408 14.95 10.12 4.57
C ARG A 408 13.60 9.52 4.18
N PRO A 409 12.63 9.52 5.11
CA PRO A 409 11.32 8.93 4.91
C PRO A 409 10.51 9.67 3.84
N ALA A 410 9.28 9.23 3.61
CA ALA A 410 8.34 9.84 2.67
C ALA A 410 8.11 11.33 2.99
N ARG A 411 8.15 12.18 1.96
CA ARG A 411 7.99 13.64 2.06
C ARG A 411 7.18 14.17 0.88
N LEU A 412 6.41 15.21 1.14
CA LEU A 412 5.72 15.99 0.12
C LEU A 412 6.67 17.03 -0.47
N ALA A 413 6.71 17.18 -1.80
CA ALA A 413 7.61 18.09 -2.46
C ALA A 413 7.03 18.71 -3.74
N ILE A 414 7.67 19.80 -4.17
CA ILE A 414 7.50 20.41 -5.50
C ILE A 414 8.75 20.09 -6.32
N LEU A 415 8.54 19.68 -7.56
CA LEU A 415 9.59 19.58 -8.56
C LEU A 415 9.68 20.91 -9.30
N VAL A 416 10.81 21.60 -9.09
CA VAL A 416 11.08 22.88 -9.76
C VAL A 416 11.91 22.69 -11.02
N ALA A 417 11.99 23.73 -11.84
CA ALA A 417 12.75 23.72 -13.07
C ALA A 417 14.19 23.21 -12.86
N GLY A 418 14.65 22.34 -13.77
CA GLY A 418 15.97 21.72 -13.68
C GLY A 418 15.98 20.39 -12.89
N GLY A 419 14.82 19.83 -12.53
CA GLY A 419 14.72 18.52 -11.86
C GLY A 419 15.07 18.57 -10.36
N VAL A 420 15.02 19.74 -9.73
CA VAL A 420 15.30 19.91 -8.30
C VAL A 420 14.04 19.67 -7.48
N ILE A 421 14.08 18.72 -6.58
CA ILE A 421 13.00 18.42 -5.63
C ILE A 421 13.17 19.31 -4.39
N ARG A 422 12.11 20.00 -3.99
CA ARG A 422 12.05 20.83 -2.78
C ARG A 422 10.94 20.35 -1.86
N ASP A 423 11.32 19.94 -0.67
CA ASP A 423 10.37 19.51 0.38
C ASP A 423 9.45 20.67 0.77
N LEU A 424 8.14 20.39 0.89
CA LEU A 424 7.12 21.40 1.24
C LEU A 424 6.97 21.60 2.75
N ALA A 425 7.23 20.57 3.55
CA ALA A 425 7.06 20.60 5.00
C ALA A 425 8.29 20.00 5.70
N PRO A 426 9.51 20.52 5.48
CA PRO A 426 10.71 19.94 6.07
C PRO A 426 10.69 19.98 7.61
N GLU A 427 9.96 20.92 8.22
CA GLU A 427 9.78 21.05 9.67
C GLU A 427 8.85 19.98 10.27
N ALA A 428 8.09 19.25 9.46
CA ALA A 428 7.24 18.16 9.94
C ALA A 428 8.06 16.94 10.38
N LEU A 429 9.29 16.77 9.84
CA LEU A 429 10.20 15.73 10.30
C LEU A 429 10.77 16.10 11.69
N PRO A 430 10.59 15.25 12.74
CA PRO A 430 11.13 15.53 14.06
C PRO A 430 12.65 15.70 14.06
N ALA A 431 13.15 16.63 14.87
CA ALA A 431 14.59 16.95 14.94
C ALA A 431 15.43 15.78 15.48
N ASP A 432 14.83 14.84 16.20
CA ASP A 432 15.45 13.64 16.75
C ASP A 432 15.26 12.41 15.86
N PHE A 433 14.72 12.57 14.63
CA PHE A 433 14.67 11.50 13.64
C PHE A 433 16.11 11.08 13.25
N PRO A 434 16.46 9.78 13.28
CA PRO A 434 17.84 9.32 13.22
C PRO A 434 18.41 9.19 11.78
N ALA A 435 18.14 10.13 10.88
CA ALA A 435 18.52 10.03 9.46
C ALA A 435 20.00 9.67 9.25
N ALA A 436 20.92 10.28 10.01
CA ALA A 436 22.35 10.03 9.89
C ALA A 436 22.77 8.63 10.38
N GLU A 437 21.93 8.00 11.20
CA GLU A 437 22.20 6.68 11.77
C GLU A 437 21.66 5.53 10.90
N LEU A 438 20.78 5.82 9.94
CA LEU A 438 20.23 4.82 9.04
C LEU A 438 21.28 4.30 8.06
N VAL A 439 21.17 3.02 7.68
CA VAL A 439 22.05 2.39 6.69
C VAL A 439 21.45 2.50 5.30
N THR A 440 22.27 2.63 4.28
CA THR A 440 21.85 2.50 2.89
C THR A 440 21.80 1.02 2.52
N PRO A 441 20.65 0.44 2.16
CA PRO A 441 20.57 -0.96 1.79
C PRO A 441 21.29 -1.20 0.47
N GLN A 442 21.94 -2.36 0.38
CA GLN A 442 22.62 -2.81 -0.82
C GLN A 442 21.66 -3.63 -1.68
N GLN A 443 21.60 -3.33 -2.98
CA GLN A 443 20.95 -4.22 -3.93
C GLN A 443 21.69 -5.55 -4.00
N VAL A 444 20.96 -6.65 -3.86
CA VAL A 444 21.49 -8.00 -4.09
C VAL A 444 20.56 -8.78 -5.01
N ILE A 445 21.14 -9.62 -5.85
CA ILE A 445 20.40 -10.56 -6.68
C ILE A 445 20.88 -11.94 -6.31
N LEU A 446 19.99 -12.74 -5.76
CA LEU A 446 20.28 -14.09 -5.29
C LEU A 446 19.55 -15.13 -6.13
N ALA A 447 19.97 -16.38 -6.04
CA ALA A 447 19.28 -17.51 -6.64
C ALA A 447 18.32 -18.13 -5.62
N ALA A 448 17.06 -18.27 -6.01
CA ALA A 448 16.10 -19.12 -5.31
C ALA A 448 16.56 -20.58 -5.33
N ALA A 449 15.98 -21.43 -4.48
CA ALA A 449 16.37 -22.84 -4.41
C ALA A 449 16.12 -23.61 -5.72
N ASP A 450 15.22 -23.15 -6.57
CA ASP A 450 14.94 -23.68 -7.92
C ASP A 450 15.70 -22.96 -9.04
N GLY A 451 16.58 -21.99 -8.69
CA GLY A 451 17.45 -21.29 -9.61
C GLY A 451 16.91 -19.98 -10.18
N LEU A 452 15.67 -19.56 -9.85
CA LEU A 452 15.12 -18.26 -10.24
C LEU A 452 15.98 -17.15 -9.60
N ARG A 453 16.32 -16.12 -10.38
CA ARG A 453 17.00 -14.92 -9.84
C ARG A 453 15.97 -13.99 -9.25
N VAL A 454 16.17 -13.61 -7.99
CA VAL A 454 15.30 -12.72 -7.25
C VAL A 454 16.07 -11.55 -6.65
N HIS A 455 15.47 -10.38 -6.64
CA HIS A 455 16.05 -9.17 -6.08
C HIS A 455 15.78 -9.09 -4.58
N ALA A 456 16.71 -8.46 -3.86
CA ALA A 456 16.58 -8.19 -2.43
C ALA A 456 17.38 -6.96 -2.03
N GLN A 457 17.06 -6.38 -0.87
CA GLN A 457 17.82 -5.30 -0.24
C GLN A 457 18.50 -5.86 1.01
N LEU A 458 19.81 -5.70 1.11
CA LEU A 458 20.61 -6.13 2.26
C LEU A 458 21.01 -4.93 3.12
N PHE A 459 20.54 -4.91 4.35
CA PHE A 459 20.91 -3.94 5.38
C PHE A 459 22.02 -4.57 6.25
N LEU A 460 23.18 -3.95 6.28
CA LEU A 460 24.28 -4.39 7.14
C LEU A 460 24.48 -3.41 8.31
N PRO A 461 24.81 -3.89 9.50
CA PRO A 461 25.17 -3.00 10.63
C PRO A 461 26.35 -2.09 10.27
N LYS A 462 26.34 -0.84 10.80
CA LYS A 462 27.44 0.13 10.58
C LYS A 462 28.75 -0.29 11.27
N ASP A 463 28.67 -0.90 12.45
CA ASP A 463 29.81 -1.29 13.25
C ASP A 463 30.24 -2.73 12.92
N GLU A 464 31.09 -2.87 11.93
CA GLU A 464 31.79 -4.12 11.65
C GLU A 464 33.03 -4.23 12.54
N ALA A 465 32.87 -4.78 13.75
CA ALA A 465 34.05 -5.31 14.44
C ALA A 465 34.61 -6.46 13.57
N SER A 466 35.81 -6.29 13.01
CA SER A 466 36.39 -7.24 12.06
C SER A 466 36.40 -8.66 12.64
N GLY A 467 35.64 -9.56 12.00
CA GLY A 467 35.58 -10.99 12.36
C GLY A 467 34.36 -11.39 13.24
N GLN A 468 33.49 -10.49 13.63
CA GLN A 468 32.24 -10.85 14.32
C GLN A 468 31.16 -11.24 13.29
N ARG A 469 30.51 -12.39 13.50
CA ARG A 469 29.36 -12.82 12.70
C ARG A 469 28.08 -12.29 13.31
N HIS A 470 27.21 -11.71 12.47
CA HIS A 470 25.91 -11.14 12.86
C HIS A 470 24.81 -12.20 12.81
N PRO A 471 23.82 -12.15 13.70
CA PRO A 471 22.54 -12.79 13.43
C PRO A 471 21.90 -12.14 12.22
N ALA A 472 21.05 -12.88 11.50
CA ALA A 472 20.38 -12.36 10.32
C ALA A 472 18.88 -12.57 10.36
N VAL A 473 18.14 -11.74 9.63
CA VAL A 473 16.69 -11.84 9.49
C VAL A 473 16.30 -11.63 8.02
N VAL A 474 15.44 -12.50 7.49
CA VAL A 474 14.79 -12.30 6.18
C VAL A 474 13.44 -11.67 6.41
N PHE A 475 13.18 -10.56 5.76
CA PHE A 475 11.87 -9.90 5.69
C PHE A 475 11.17 -10.27 4.39
N MET A 476 9.90 -10.66 4.46
CA MET A 476 9.00 -10.88 3.34
C MET A 476 7.81 -9.93 3.44
N HIS A 477 7.54 -9.19 2.34
CA HIS A 477 6.37 -8.31 2.26
C HIS A 477 5.05 -9.09 2.15
N GLY A 478 3.94 -8.44 2.40
CA GLY A 478 2.60 -8.97 2.17
C GLY A 478 2.12 -8.79 0.73
N GLY A 479 0.89 -9.11 0.48
CA GLY A 479 0.23 -8.83 -0.77
C GLY A 479 -0.14 -10.04 -1.63
N SER A 480 0.62 -10.65 -2.43
CA SER A 480 2.03 -10.65 -2.84
C SER A 480 2.44 -9.55 -3.85
N ARG A 481 1.49 -8.89 -4.49
CA ARG A 481 1.71 -7.89 -5.57
C ARG A 481 2.34 -6.60 -5.04
N ARG A 482 3.56 -6.70 -4.52
CA ARG A 482 4.38 -5.59 -3.99
C ARG A 482 5.82 -5.75 -4.44
N GLN A 483 6.59 -4.67 -4.34
CA GLN A 483 8.03 -4.64 -4.52
C GLN A 483 8.66 -3.77 -3.45
N MET A 484 9.58 -4.29 -2.68
CA MET A 484 10.38 -3.50 -1.75
C MET A 484 11.48 -2.77 -2.52
N LEU A 485 11.71 -1.50 -2.19
CA LEU A 485 12.58 -0.59 -2.93
C LEU A 485 13.85 -0.27 -2.12
N LEU A 486 14.87 0.29 -2.77
CA LEU A 486 16.15 0.66 -2.16
C LEU A 486 16.05 1.96 -1.32
N GLY A 487 15.00 2.08 -0.52
CA GLY A 487 14.71 3.19 0.36
C GLY A 487 13.37 3.04 1.05
N TRP A 488 12.92 4.09 1.73
CA TRP A 488 11.63 4.14 2.38
C TRP A 488 10.50 3.95 1.38
N HIS A 489 9.61 3.02 1.68
CA HIS A 489 8.56 2.59 0.77
C HIS A 489 7.42 3.62 0.65
N TYR A 490 6.75 3.64 -0.49
CA TYR A 490 5.62 4.52 -0.80
C TYR A 490 4.27 4.07 -0.19
N MET A 491 4.21 2.92 0.46
CA MET A 491 3.04 2.46 1.22
C MET A 491 3.34 2.52 2.71
N ASP A 492 2.41 3.02 3.52
CA ASP A 492 2.56 3.20 4.97
C ASP A 492 3.01 1.92 5.68
N TYR A 493 2.34 0.80 5.43
CA TYR A 493 2.70 -0.50 6.02
C TYR A 493 4.18 -0.86 5.82
N TYR A 494 4.69 -0.70 4.58
CA TYR A 494 6.08 -1.05 4.25
C TYR A 494 7.07 0.06 4.58
N HIS A 495 6.60 1.29 4.74
CA HIS A 495 7.34 2.37 5.39
C HIS A 495 7.67 1.98 6.84
N ASN A 496 6.69 1.51 7.59
CA ASN A 496 6.86 0.99 8.95
C ASN A 496 7.75 -0.26 8.98
N ALA A 497 7.61 -1.17 8.01
CA ALA A 497 8.49 -2.34 7.89
C ALA A 497 9.95 -1.96 7.59
N TYR A 498 10.18 -0.94 6.75
CA TYR A 498 11.52 -0.41 6.49
C TYR A 498 12.14 0.17 7.77
N ALA A 499 11.36 0.87 8.59
CA ALA A 499 11.79 1.39 9.89
C ALA A 499 12.25 0.24 10.83
N LEU A 500 11.49 -0.86 10.90
CA LEU A 500 11.89 -2.02 11.70
C LEU A 500 13.18 -2.66 11.15
N ASN A 501 13.32 -2.79 9.83
CA ASN A 501 14.54 -3.32 9.21
C ASN A 501 15.77 -2.46 9.54
N GLN A 502 15.63 -1.13 9.50
CA GLN A 502 16.67 -0.17 9.92
C GLN A 502 16.99 -0.31 11.40
N TYR A 503 15.97 -0.45 12.25
CA TYR A 503 16.14 -0.64 13.69
C TYR A 503 16.88 -1.95 14.00
N LEU A 504 16.51 -3.06 13.36
CA LEU A 504 17.21 -4.34 13.53
C LEU A 504 18.67 -4.23 13.05
N ALA A 505 18.94 -3.54 11.94
CA ALA A 505 20.30 -3.30 11.47
C ALA A 505 21.13 -2.50 12.50
N SER A 506 20.53 -1.46 13.14
CA SER A 506 21.20 -0.69 14.19
C SER A 506 21.50 -1.52 15.44
N ARG A 507 20.75 -2.61 15.66
CA ARG A 507 20.97 -3.57 16.73
C ARG A 507 21.93 -4.71 16.37
N GLY A 508 22.58 -4.64 15.22
CA GLY A 508 23.60 -5.60 14.79
C GLY A 508 23.07 -6.82 14.03
N TYR A 509 21.88 -6.76 13.49
CA TYR A 509 21.34 -7.78 12.57
C TYR A 509 21.71 -7.47 11.12
N ALA A 510 22.10 -8.47 10.34
CA ALA A 510 22.02 -8.37 8.89
C ALA A 510 20.56 -8.65 8.46
N VAL A 511 19.92 -7.69 7.79
CA VAL A 511 18.51 -7.84 7.36
C VAL A 511 18.46 -7.94 5.84
N LEU A 512 17.78 -8.97 5.33
CA LEU A 512 17.55 -9.19 3.90
C LEU A 512 16.06 -9.03 3.59
N SER A 513 15.70 -7.94 2.93
CA SER A 513 14.34 -7.69 2.46
C SER A 513 14.18 -8.30 1.06
N LEU A 514 13.35 -9.33 0.93
CA LEU A 514 13.25 -10.18 -0.24
C LEU A 514 12.08 -9.77 -1.14
N ASN A 515 12.35 -9.56 -2.44
CA ASN A 515 11.34 -9.45 -3.49
C ASN A 515 11.11 -10.84 -4.13
N TYR A 516 10.28 -11.66 -3.49
CA TYR A 516 9.98 -13.00 -3.95
C TYR A 516 9.05 -12.98 -5.19
N ARG A 517 9.06 -14.09 -5.97
CA ARG A 517 8.13 -14.26 -7.12
C ARG A 517 6.68 -14.02 -6.69
N SER A 518 5.81 -13.70 -7.61
CA SER A 518 4.47 -13.15 -7.43
C SER A 518 4.43 -11.66 -7.01
N GLY A 519 5.56 -11.01 -6.75
CA GLY A 519 5.66 -9.56 -6.61
C GLY A 519 5.58 -8.81 -7.94
N ILE A 520 5.56 -7.48 -7.90
CA ILE A 520 5.53 -6.57 -9.05
C ILE A 520 6.92 -6.01 -9.36
N GLY A 521 7.07 -5.28 -10.46
CA GLY A 521 8.30 -4.58 -10.87
C GLY A 521 9.20 -5.41 -11.78
N TYR A 522 8.91 -6.69 -11.98
CA TYR A 522 9.74 -7.63 -12.75
C TYR A 522 8.99 -8.30 -13.90
N GLY A 523 7.87 -7.72 -14.31
CA GLY A 523 7.02 -8.16 -15.42
C GLY A 523 6.06 -9.30 -15.10
N LEU A 524 5.19 -9.61 -16.07
CA LEU A 524 4.08 -10.56 -15.97
C LEU A 524 4.51 -11.96 -15.49
N ASP A 525 5.59 -12.50 -16.07
CA ASP A 525 5.98 -13.89 -15.79
C ASP A 525 6.49 -14.09 -14.35
N PHE A 526 7.06 -13.04 -13.76
CA PHE A 526 7.46 -13.01 -12.35
C PHE A 526 6.23 -12.81 -11.46
N ARG A 527 5.38 -11.84 -11.79
CA ARG A 527 4.18 -11.53 -11.02
C ARG A 527 3.14 -12.67 -11.06
N GLU A 528 2.94 -13.27 -12.22
CA GLU A 528 2.05 -14.43 -12.40
C GLU A 528 2.86 -15.74 -12.41
N ALA A 529 3.78 -15.89 -11.45
CA ALA A 529 4.59 -17.09 -11.31
C ALA A 529 3.71 -18.33 -11.16
N LEU A 530 4.06 -19.41 -11.87
CA LEU A 530 3.31 -20.65 -11.75
C LEU A 530 3.48 -21.27 -10.37
N GLY A 531 2.41 -21.76 -9.81
CA GLY A 531 2.43 -22.43 -8.52
C GLY A 531 2.58 -21.51 -7.31
N TYR A 532 2.36 -20.20 -7.44
CA TYR A 532 2.41 -19.29 -6.28
C TYR A 532 1.19 -19.48 -5.36
N GLY A 533 1.31 -19.12 -4.09
CA GLY A 533 0.24 -19.15 -3.10
C GLY A 533 -0.44 -20.51 -2.98
N PRO A 534 -1.78 -20.56 -3.00
CA PRO A 534 -2.54 -21.80 -2.86
C PRO A 534 -2.32 -22.80 -4.00
N SER A 535 -1.66 -22.39 -5.08
CA SER A 535 -1.42 -23.23 -6.25
C SER A 535 -0.10 -24.01 -6.22
N GLY A 536 0.61 -24.03 -5.07
CA GLY A 536 1.84 -24.81 -4.95
C GLY A 536 2.95 -24.20 -4.09
N ALA A 537 2.74 -22.96 -3.57
CA ALA A 537 3.69 -22.28 -2.68
C ALA A 537 5.12 -22.15 -3.27
N SER A 538 5.21 -21.83 -4.57
CA SER A 538 6.51 -21.77 -5.29
C SER A 538 7.48 -20.74 -4.72
N GLU A 539 6.98 -19.69 -4.03
CA GLU A 539 7.76 -18.66 -3.33
C GLU A 539 8.59 -19.23 -2.17
N PHE A 540 8.24 -20.41 -1.66
CA PHE A 540 9.06 -21.08 -0.66
C PHE A 540 10.49 -21.31 -1.16
N SER A 541 10.67 -21.55 -2.48
CA SER A 541 12.00 -21.65 -3.10
C SER A 541 12.80 -20.37 -2.97
N ASP A 542 12.13 -19.20 -3.03
CA ASP A 542 12.78 -17.89 -2.87
C ASP A 542 13.18 -17.64 -1.41
N VAL A 543 12.30 -17.97 -0.46
CA VAL A 543 12.59 -17.88 0.97
C VAL A 543 13.74 -18.80 1.35
N GLN A 544 13.74 -20.04 0.86
CA GLN A 544 14.84 -20.98 1.09
C GLN A 544 16.15 -20.49 0.47
N GLY A 545 16.10 -19.94 -0.75
CA GLY A 545 17.26 -19.32 -1.42
C GLY A 545 17.83 -18.14 -0.62
N ALA A 546 16.97 -17.28 -0.06
CA ALA A 546 17.37 -16.17 0.81
C ALA A 546 18.10 -16.66 2.08
N GLY A 547 17.57 -17.69 2.75
CA GLY A 547 18.23 -18.29 3.89
C GLY A 547 19.59 -18.92 3.54
N LEU A 548 19.68 -19.62 2.42
CA LEU A 548 20.94 -20.21 1.95
C LEU A 548 21.96 -19.13 1.55
N TYR A 549 21.51 -18.04 0.92
CA TYR A 549 22.34 -16.88 0.62
C TYR A 549 22.96 -16.27 1.88
N LEU A 550 22.14 -16.00 2.91
CA LEU A 550 22.63 -15.47 4.18
C LEU A 550 23.58 -16.45 4.88
N ARG A 551 23.25 -17.75 4.90
CA ARG A 551 24.09 -18.79 5.52
C ARG A 551 25.48 -18.90 4.89
N ALA A 552 25.62 -18.58 3.62
CA ALA A 552 26.89 -18.60 2.89
C ALA A 552 27.76 -17.34 3.10
N ARG A 553 27.21 -16.27 3.68
CA ARG A 553 27.92 -15.01 3.87
C ARG A 553 28.90 -15.08 5.05
N PRO A 554 30.15 -14.58 4.89
CA PRO A 554 31.14 -14.65 5.95
C PRO A 554 30.80 -13.81 7.19
N GLU A 555 30.05 -12.73 7.04
CA GLU A 555 29.60 -11.84 8.10
C GLU A 555 28.34 -12.33 8.84
N VAL A 556 27.67 -13.38 8.37
CA VAL A 556 26.45 -13.93 8.98
C VAL A 556 26.76 -15.20 9.78
N ASP A 557 26.16 -15.34 10.95
CA ASP A 557 26.16 -16.60 11.69
C ASP A 557 25.14 -17.57 11.06
N PRO A 558 25.60 -18.68 10.48
CA PRO A 558 24.74 -19.61 9.72
C PRO A 558 23.64 -20.30 10.55
N ASN A 559 23.76 -20.26 11.89
CA ASN A 559 22.83 -20.87 12.84
C ASN A 559 21.85 -19.87 13.46
N ARG A 560 21.97 -18.57 13.12
CA ARG A 560 21.18 -17.48 13.73
C ARG A 560 20.46 -16.66 12.68
N ILE A 561 19.63 -17.35 11.85
CA ILE A 561 18.84 -16.75 10.80
C ILE A 561 17.37 -16.84 11.19
N GLY A 562 16.68 -15.70 11.29
CA GLY A 562 15.25 -15.60 11.55
C GLY A 562 14.46 -15.17 10.32
N LEU A 563 13.13 -15.23 10.43
CA LEU A 563 12.17 -14.78 9.42
C LEU A 563 11.21 -13.77 10.04
N TRP A 564 10.74 -12.80 9.25
CA TRP A 564 9.57 -12.01 9.61
C TRP A 564 8.81 -11.50 8.39
N GLY A 565 7.54 -11.26 8.59
CA GLY A 565 6.68 -10.64 7.59
C GLY A 565 5.25 -10.55 8.08
N GLY A 566 4.43 -9.80 7.35
CA GLY A 566 3.01 -9.66 7.62
C GLY A 566 2.14 -10.11 6.46
N SER A 567 0.89 -10.54 6.75
CA SER A 567 -0.07 -10.97 5.74
C SER A 567 0.50 -12.14 4.90
N TYR A 568 0.62 -11.98 3.61
CA TYR A 568 1.31 -12.95 2.75
C TYR A 568 2.76 -13.20 3.19
N GLY A 569 3.47 -12.18 3.72
CA GLY A 569 4.80 -12.33 4.32
C GLY A 569 4.77 -13.13 5.62
N GLY A 570 3.71 -13.03 6.41
CA GLY A 570 3.43 -13.89 7.56
C GLY A 570 3.21 -15.34 7.16
N TYR A 571 2.42 -15.56 6.09
CA TYR A 571 2.28 -16.87 5.45
C TYR A 571 3.65 -17.48 5.08
N LEU A 572 4.52 -16.72 4.41
CA LEU A 572 5.84 -17.19 4.01
C LEU A 572 6.76 -17.42 5.22
N THR A 573 6.63 -16.61 6.28
CA THR A 573 7.32 -16.83 7.55
C THR A 573 6.91 -18.16 8.18
N ALA A 574 5.61 -18.37 8.36
CA ALA A 574 5.08 -19.62 8.89
C ALA A 574 5.46 -20.85 8.04
N LEU A 575 5.39 -20.71 6.71
CA LEU A 575 5.77 -21.77 5.79
C LEU A 575 7.28 -22.09 5.86
N GLY A 576 8.13 -21.06 5.94
CA GLY A 576 9.58 -21.19 6.12
C GLY A 576 9.92 -21.93 7.42
N LEU A 577 9.28 -21.57 8.54
CA LEU A 577 9.48 -22.25 9.83
C LEU A 577 8.96 -23.67 9.81
N ALA A 578 7.81 -23.92 9.16
CA ALA A 578 7.24 -25.27 9.08
C ALA A 578 8.08 -26.24 8.23
N ARG A 579 8.61 -25.77 7.09
CA ARG A 579 9.30 -26.61 6.11
C ARG A 579 10.82 -26.63 6.23
N ALA A 580 11.42 -25.60 6.88
CA ALA A 580 12.88 -25.42 6.95
C ALA A 580 13.33 -24.96 8.35
N SER A 581 12.83 -25.59 9.43
CA SER A 581 13.27 -25.33 10.81
C SER A 581 14.76 -25.59 11.07
N ASP A 582 15.45 -26.29 10.20
CA ASP A 582 16.89 -26.51 10.23
C ASP A 582 17.70 -25.35 9.60
N LEU A 583 17.05 -24.49 8.83
CA LEU A 583 17.62 -23.30 8.22
C LEU A 583 17.25 -22.03 9.03
N PHE A 584 16.02 -21.96 9.54
CA PHE A 584 15.50 -20.78 10.22
C PHE A 584 15.29 -21.05 11.71
N ALA A 585 16.02 -20.30 12.54
CA ALA A 585 16.07 -20.53 13.98
C ALA A 585 14.82 -20.05 14.73
N CYS A 586 14.14 -18.99 14.24
CA CYS A 586 12.89 -18.47 14.80
C CYS A 586 12.18 -17.56 13.78
N GLY A 587 10.96 -17.10 14.09
CA GLY A 587 10.26 -16.14 13.25
C GLY A 587 9.24 -15.28 13.96
N VAL A 588 8.87 -14.18 13.30
CA VAL A 588 7.79 -13.28 13.71
C VAL A 588 6.77 -13.21 12.59
N ASP A 589 5.58 -13.68 12.85
CA ASP A 589 4.46 -13.80 11.94
C ASP A 589 3.38 -12.80 12.34
N LEU A 590 3.19 -11.77 11.51
CA LEU A 590 2.12 -10.78 11.69
C LEU A 590 0.95 -11.19 10.78
N HIS A 591 -0.19 -11.49 11.36
CA HIS A 591 -1.47 -11.75 10.67
C HIS A 591 -1.34 -12.58 9.37
N GLY A 592 -0.55 -13.66 9.43
CA GLY A 592 -0.29 -14.52 8.27
C GLY A 592 -1.44 -15.48 7.94
N VAL A 593 -1.49 -15.90 6.66
CA VAL A 593 -2.38 -16.97 6.20
C VAL A 593 -1.79 -18.33 6.55
N HIS A 594 -2.56 -19.24 7.17
CA HIS A 594 -2.09 -20.54 7.61
C HIS A 594 -2.86 -21.73 7.00
N ASP A 595 -4.09 -21.46 6.50
CA ASP A 595 -4.94 -22.39 5.76
C ASP A 595 -5.56 -21.69 4.53
N TRP A 596 -4.98 -21.91 3.36
CA TRP A 596 -5.47 -21.29 2.13
C TRP A 596 -6.93 -21.59 1.80
N ASN A 597 -7.52 -22.72 2.27
CA ASN A 597 -8.94 -22.98 2.05
C ASN A 597 -9.82 -22.00 2.84
N LEU A 598 -9.40 -21.65 4.07
CA LEU A 598 -10.09 -20.66 4.88
C LEU A 598 -9.98 -19.27 4.24
N GLU A 599 -8.79 -18.90 3.80
CA GLU A 599 -8.53 -17.60 3.16
C GLU A 599 -9.30 -17.44 1.84
N ILE A 600 -9.27 -18.44 0.95
CA ILE A 600 -10.06 -18.42 -0.28
C ILE A 600 -11.56 -18.27 0.02
N GLN A 601 -12.07 -18.97 1.04
CA GLN A 601 -13.47 -18.88 1.43
C GLN A 601 -13.84 -17.50 1.99
N ASN A 602 -12.93 -16.85 2.72
CA ASN A 602 -13.11 -15.49 3.22
C ASN A 602 -13.35 -14.48 2.06
N TRP A 603 -12.50 -14.53 1.04
CA TRP A 603 -12.58 -13.62 -0.11
C TRP A 603 -13.61 -14.07 -1.16
N THR A 604 -13.89 -15.35 -1.25
CA THR A 604 -14.84 -15.94 -2.20
C THR A 604 -15.84 -16.81 -1.43
N PRO A 605 -16.89 -16.24 -0.82
CA PRO A 605 -17.84 -16.97 0.02
C PRO A 605 -18.56 -18.13 -0.71
N SER A 606 -18.62 -18.10 -2.05
CA SER A 606 -19.14 -19.19 -2.89
C SER A 606 -18.18 -20.37 -3.04
N TYR A 607 -16.93 -20.25 -2.60
CA TYR A 607 -15.95 -21.34 -2.66
C TYR A 607 -16.37 -22.52 -1.78
N ASN A 608 -16.46 -23.69 -2.41
CA ASN A 608 -16.78 -24.94 -1.72
C ASN A 608 -15.66 -25.96 -1.93
N PRO A 609 -14.82 -26.23 -0.92
CA PRO A 609 -13.73 -27.20 -1.00
C PRO A 609 -14.19 -28.59 -1.43
N ALA A 610 -15.39 -29.03 -1.02
CA ALA A 610 -15.91 -30.35 -1.36
C ALA A 610 -16.28 -30.48 -2.85
N ALA A 611 -16.65 -29.37 -3.50
CA ALA A 611 -16.94 -29.31 -4.93
C ALA A 611 -15.68 -29.11 -5.80
N ARG A 612 -14.58 -28.63 -5.22
CA ARG A 612 -13.30 -28.32 -5.90
C ARG A 612 -12.13 -29.06 -5.24
N GLN A 613 -12.24 -30.38 -5.12
CA GLN A 613 -11.34 -31.21 -4.31
C GLN A 613 -9.86 -31.09 -4.67
N ASP A 614 -9.51 -31.02 -5.96
CA ASP A 614 -8.11 -30.85 -6.37
C ASP A 614 -7.55 -29.49 -6.00
N THR A 615 -8.32 -28.40 -6.19
CA THR A 615 -7.93 -27.06 -5.75
C THR A 615 -7.79 -27.02 -4.23
N ALA A 616 -8.74 -27.57 -3.49
CA ALA A 616 -8.73 -27.58 -2.03
C ALA A 616 -7.57 -28.40 -1.45
N ARG A 617 -7.23 -29.54 -2.07
CA ARG A 617 -6.07 -30.35 -1.71
C ARG A 617 -4.76 -29.58 -1.93
N LEU A 618 -4.60 -28.94 -3.09
CA LEU A 618 -3.40 -28.19 -3.42
C LEU A 618 -3.25 -26.95 -2.52
N ALA A 619 -4.35 -26.24 -2.25
CA ALA A 619 -4.41 -25.13 -1.31
C ALA A 619 -3.98 -25.56 0.10
N TRP A 620 -4.49 -26.68 0.59
CA TRP A 620 -4.05 -27.25 1.86
C TRP A 620 -2.56 -27.63 1.85
N GLU A 621 -2.10 -28.37 0.84
CA GLU A 621 -0.69 -28.77 0.69
C GLU A 621 0.25 -27.54 0.61
N SER A 622 -0.24 -26.39 0.14
CA SER A 622 0.47 -25.09 0.08
C SER A 622 0.45 -24.33 1.41
N SER A 623 -0.33 -24.78 2.38
CA SER A 623 -0.53 -24.10 3.66
C SER A 623 0.54 -24.46 4.70
N PRO A 624 0.95 -23.54 5.60
CA PRO A 624 1.83 -23.85 6.73
C PRO A 624 1.29 -24.97 7.63
N LEU A 625 -0.02 -25.00 7.90
CA LEU A 625 -0.67 -26.02 8.74
C LEU A 625 -0.50 -27.44 8.21
N ALA A 626 -0.42 -27.63 6.90
CA ALA A 626 -0.15 -28.94 6.30
C ALA A 626 1.24 -29.49 6.67
N SER A 627 2.19 -28.59 6.97
CA SER A 627 3.58 -28.92 7.29
C SER A 627 3.91 -28.76 8.79
N VAL A 628 2.92 -28.54 9.66
CA VAL A 628 3.15 -28.25 11.10
C VAL A 628 3.92 -29.38 11.83
N LYS A 629 3.81 -30.62 11.36
CA LYS A 629 4.51 -31.78 11.96
C LYS A 629 6.04 -31.69 11.89
N THR A 630 6.58 -30.90 10.95
CA THR A 630 8.02 -30.66 10.80
C THR A 630 8.48 -29.36 11.45
N TRP A 631 7.55 -28.55 11.95
CA TRP A 631 7.84 -27.27 12.59
C TRP A 631 8.45 -27.46 13.98
N ARG A 632 9.60 -26.85 14.24
CA ARG A 632 10.34 -26.90 15.51
C ARG A 632 10.80 -25.52 16.01
N SER A 633 10.95 -24.55 15.12
CA SER A 633 11.49 -23.23 15.43
C SER A 633 10.47 -22.38 16.21
N PRO A 634 10.88 -21.68 17.27
CA PRO A 634 10.02 -20.74 17.99
C PRO A 634 9.41 -19.66 17.08
N VAL A 635 8.16 -19.26 17.39
CA VAL A 635 7.48 -18.19 16.64
C VAL A 635 6.72 -17.23 17.55
N LEU A 636 6.80 -15.92 17.23
CA LEU A 636 5.89 -14.91 17.74
C LEU A 636 4.79 -14.68 16.69
N VAL A 637 3.53 -14.89 17.08
CA VAL A 637 2.36 -14.65 16.24
C VAL A 637 1.65 -13.39 16.73
N VAL A 638 1.37 -12.45 15.83
CA VAL A 638 0.76 -11.14 16.14
C VAL A 638 -0.43 -10.89 15.25
N GLN A 639 -1.59 -10.51 15.80
CA GLN A 639 -2.77 -10.17 15.00
C GLN A 639 -3.75 -9.26 15.76
N GLY A 640 -4.46 -8.40 15.03
CA GLY A 640 -5.68 -7.74 15.49
C GLY A 640 -6.89 -8.69 15.41
N ASP A 641 -7.83 -8.60 16.32
CA ASP A 641 -8.99 -9.51 16.28
C ASP A 641 -10.14 -8.99 15.40
N ASP A 642 -10.09 -7.73 14.95
CA ASP A 642 -10.96 -7.17 13.92
C ASP A 642 -10.30 -7.23 12.51
N ASP A 643 -9.35 -8.14 12.33
CA ASP A 643 -8.72 -8.39 11.03
C ASP A 643 -9.71 -9.05 10.06
N ARG A 644 -10.06 -8.34 9.00
CA ARG A 644 -11.07 -8.71 8.00
C ARG A 644 -10.46 -9.15 6.67
N ASN A 645 -9.15 -8.92 6.50
CA ASN A 645 -8.38 -9.41 5.36
C ASN A 645 -7.96 -10.86 5.56
N VAL A 646 -7.31 -11.14 6.70
CA VAL A 646 -6.93 -12.48 7.13
C VAL A 646 -7.71 -12.80 8.42
N PRO A 647 -8.71 -13.70 8.37
CA PRO A 647 -9.59 -13.90 9.50
C PRO A 647 -8.82 -14.33 10.76
N PHE A 648 -9.17 -13.80 11.92
CA PHE A 648 -8.55 -14.14 13.21
C PHE A 648 -8.54 -15.67 13.49
N ALA A 649 -9.45 -16.42 12.86
CA ALA A 649 -9.47 -17.88 12.89
C ALA A 649 -8.18 -18.52 12.35
N GLU A 650 -7.42 -17.84 11.48
CA GLU A 650 -6.11 -18.30 11.00
C GLU A 650 -5.12 -18.41 12.16
N MET A 651 -5.01 -17.37 12.99
CA MET A 651 -4.17 -17.38 14.19
C MET A 651 -4.63 -18.45 15.20
N VAL A 652 -5.95 -18.58 15.43
CA VAL A 652 -6.49 -19.56 16.37
C VAL A 652 -6.08 -20.97 15.97
N ARG A 653 -6.25 -21.33 14.70
CA ARG A 653 -5.87 -22.65 14.16
C ARG A 653 -4.37 -22.91 14.26
N LEU A 654 -3.54 -21.91 13.91
CA LEU A 654 -2.09 -22.04 14.02
C LEU A 654 -1.65 -22.28 15.47
N VAL A 655 -2.12 -21.45 16.41
CA VAL A 655 -1.77 -21.57 17.84
C VAL A 655 -2.19 -22.93 18.41
N GLU A 656 -3.37 -23.42 18.04
CA GLU A 656 -3.82 -24.77 18.43
C GLU A 656 -2.87 -25.86 17.89
N ALA A 657 -2.50 -25.77 16.62
CA ALA A 657 -1.62 -26.73 15.96
C ALA A 657 -0.18 -26.71 16.58
N LEU A 658 0.38 -25.52 16.83
CA LEU A 658 1.69 -25.37 17.47
C LEU A 658 1.69 -25.94 18.91
N ARG A 659 0.63 -25.67 19.69
CA ARG A 659 0.46 -26.23 21.02
C ARG A 659 0.42 -27.75 21.01
N ASN A 660 -0.33 -28.34 20.09
CA ASN A 660 -0.44 -29.79 19.94
C ASN A 660 0.89 -30.43 19.47
N GLN A 661 1.69 -29.70 18.68
CA GLN A 661 3.00 -30.13 18.21
C GLN A 661 4.11 -29.92 19.27
N GLY A 662 3.86 -29.14 20.33
CA GLY A 662 4.84 -28.78 21.34
C GLY A 662 5.90 -27.77 20.88
N VAL A 663 5.58 -26.97 19.88
CA VAL A 663 6.44 -25.88 19.40
C VAL A 663 6.34 -24.71 20.38
N GLU A 664 7.48 -24.09 20.70
CA GLU A 664 7.52 -22.84 21.47
C GLU A 664 6.91 -21.70 20.67
N PHE A 665 5.90 -21.03 21.22
CA PHE A 665 5.29 -19.86 20.59
C PHE A 665 4.94 -18.79 21.62
N GLN A 666 4.88 -17.56 21.15
CA GLN A 666 4.27 -16.43 21.83
C GLN A 666 3.15 -15.88 20.97
N GLN A 667 2.13 -15.32 21.61
CA GLN A 667 1.01 -14.68 20.92
C GLN A 667 0.84 -13.26 21.45
N LEU A 668 0.58 -12.32 20.54
CA LEU A 668 0.25 -10.94 20.84
C LEU A 668 -1.01 -10.59 20.06
N VAL A 669 -2.10 -10.34 20.77
CA VAL A 669 -3.39 -9.99 20.19
C VAL A 669 -3.73 -8.56 20.53
N PHE A 670 -4.17 -7.80 19.54
CA PHE A 670 -4.62 -6.42 19.69
C PHE A 670 -6.14 -6.34 19.47
N PRO A 671 -6.93 -6.22 20.55
CA PRO A 671 -8.37 -6.07 20.44
C PRO A 671 -8.76 -4.84 19.60
N ASP A 672 -9.79 -5.01 18.76
CA ASP A 672 -10.37 -4.00 17.88
C ASP A 672 -9.42 -3.43 16.80
N GLU A 673 -8.19 -3.96 16.66
CA GLU A 673 -7.28 -3.58 15.57
C GLU A 673 -7.53 -4.40 14.31
N THR A 674 -7.42 -3.72 13.16
CA THR A 674 -7.59 -4.29 11.82
C THR A 674 -6.29 -4.91 11.28
N HIS A 675 -6.31 -5.37 10.03
CA HIS A 675 -5.15 -5.96 9.36
C HIS A 675 -3.93 -5.03 9.31
N GLY A 676 -4.12 -3.75 9.05
CA GLY A 676 -3.05 -2.75 8.89
C GLY A 676 -2.66 -2.03 10.17
N PHE A 677 -3.16 -2.39 11.36
CA PHE A 677 -3.01 -1.68 12.63
C PHE A 677 -3.17 -0.16 12.47
N LEU A 678 -4.33 0.34 12.74
CA LEU A 678 -4.68 1.75 12.54
C LEU A 678 -3.99 2.71 13.52
N ARG A 679 -3.47 2.20 14.64
CA ARG A 679 -2.87 3.01 15.69
C ARG A 679 -1.35 2.88 15.73
N HIS A 680 -0.67 4.00 15.83
CA HIS A 680 0.79 4.05 15.95
C HIS A 680 1.32 3.30 17.15
N ARG A 681 0.64 3.41 18.30
CA ARG A 681 1.03 2.66 19.51
C ARG A 681 1.00 1.15 19.33
N THR A 682 0.12 0.63 18.46
CA THR A 682 0.01 -0.79 18.17
C THR A 682 1.21 -1.27 17.34
N TRP A 683 1.63 -0.48 16.33
CA TRP A 683 2.87 -0.73 15.59
C TRP A 683 4.09 -0.76 16.50
N LEU A 684 4.23 0.23 17.42
CA LEU A 684 5.32 0.24 18.40
C LEU A 684 5.32 -1.01 19.27
N ALA A 685 4.16 -1.40 19.82
CA ALA A 685 4.05 -2.59 20.67
C ALA A 685 4.41 -3.88 19.91
N ALA A 686 3.93 -4.03 18.67
CA ALA A 686 4.25 -5.18 17.82
C ALA A 686 5.74 -5.26 17.49
N TYR A 687 6.38 -4.14 17.15
CA TYR A 687 7.80 -4.09 16.77
C TYR A 687 8.76 -4.21 17.96
N HIS A 688 8.40 -3.70 19.13
CA HIS A 688 9.13 -4.00 20.36
C HIS A 688 9.10 -5.49 20.68
N ALA A 689 7.91 -6.12 20.62
CA ALA A 689 7.78 -7.56 20.84
C ALA A 689 8.58 -8.39 19.83
N ALA A 690 8.57 -7.98 18.55
CA ALA A 690 9.35 -8.62 17.49
C ALA A 690 10.87 -8.53 17.74
N SER A 691 11.36 -7.32 18.06
CA SER A 691 12.77 -7.09 18.37
C SER A 691 13.25 -7.89 19.60
N ASP A 692 12.46 -7.86 20.67
CA ASP A 692 12.76 -8.61 21.90
C ASP A 692 12.73 -10.12 21.67
N PHE A 693 11.86 -10.59 20.79
CA PHE A 693 11.78 -12.00 20.42
C PHE A 693 13.04 -12.42 19.66
N PHE A 694 13.48 -11.66 18.66
CA PHE A 694 14.72 -11.91 17.95
C PHE A 694 15.95 -11.89 18.85
N ASP A 695 16.05 -10.91 19.78
CA ASP A 695 17.16 -10.85 20.72
C ASP A 695 17.25 -12.10 21.60
N ARG A 696 16.12 -12.61 22.07
CA ARG A 696 16.09 -13.84 22.88
C ARG A 696 16.51 -15.10 22.14
N HIS A 697 16.20 -15.21 20.84
CA HIS A 697 16.44 -16.41 20.08
C HIS A 697 17.67 -16.36 19.16
N LEU A 698 18.13 -15.17 18.75
CA LEU A 698 19.23 -15.02 17.80
C LEU A 698 20.50 -14.40 18.40
N LYS A 699 20.46 -13.74 19.58
CA LYS A 699 21.65 -13.14 20.21
C LYS A 699 22.24 -13.93 21.37
N LYS A 700 21.67 -15.06 21.68
CA LYS A 700 22.20 -15.95 22.76
C LYS A 700 23.44 -16.68 22.34
#